data_b1205a2a4144ab22900b2ed41ec67cd9
#
_entry.id   b1205a2a4144ab22900b2ed41ec67cd9
#
_cell.length_a   1.000
_cell.length_b   1.000
_cell.length_c   1.000
_cell.angle_alpha   90.00
_cell.angle_beta   90.00
_cell.angle_gamma   90.00
#
_symmetry.space_group_name_H-M   'P 1'
#
loop_
_entity.id
_entity.type
_entity.pdbx_description
1 polymer ?
#
loop_
_entity_poly.entity_id
_entity_poly.type
_entity_poly.pdbx_seq_one_letter_code
_entity_poly.pdbx_strand_id
1 'polypeptide(L)'
;MFIYNNSRHIAGINGTNGRGRKFSVDREGKQFKIGKTSSLRMLNMSSGGFFFLICIHNRFQMKKSILIFILTSFSLVSISQIAETNRAGLKKTASDLSVPPQPIDPQIVQDQDDMTWDDYRPIPGKNWAEPSLQPQRKFRMALVAVDFPDQPFVITQPKHSDLFGNPQIDPVKREDVPRFYSDFWLKPSEVNHGQTINGYWMEQSRGRFGITALDAFGPYRMPGNLWEYGLNEWGQHESAPGDRRPSKRMERHVDSLWKADRGDLKQQYDAILRIYAGYDETGVWQEFGEMKFLSRDDIPPEWGNPDTTKPRWAVTRYVPWTSWKAAQMQWGLSSIRQGENSGTITHELGHFAFSIGDNNNNPYVEPYRRVGSGTWDMMDRGCFNGPGGPHMRWVVPPSMGAAMPAGLMLRNRMINGFLDKEQVLTLSREDLAKSGPVVAKVTSRAVEPLPGSFAGIVVRLDGAEPHDRTPADDPAVNPLSPGIPDFDYYTLEVVQRMGYDSFCPDNGVLIAKNKDKESRNGGPNGFNCFNWVIDAHPEDINMVDYVKPDGQKVMRTIADYRQLNDALFHAGLNSGSIAEWTDEHNRLHFYVIDVEKNEDGILSYELGVRSLNGSGPQKRGVIVSLPHERKIKGASGYVVFTVSNTGEPTASDPALHLQNTSQLLDSDIFRLSVTCNGNKCPVTLLNGFISLLPGETGEVPVYVSFEGLTSRKVKISLTVTSESDPAANISGTVTLKRK
;
A
#
# COMPACT_ATOMS: atom_id res chain seq x y z
N MET A 1 -28.56 9.72 13.95
CA MET A 1 -29.03 9.26 15.27
C MET A 1 -29.15 7.76 15.17
N PHE A 2 -28.12 7.05 15.52
CA PHE A 2 -28.07 5.59 15.41
C PHE A 2 -28.20 5.02 16.82
N ILE A 3 -29.25 4.25 17.01
CA ILE A 3 -29.45 3.48 18.23
C ILE A 3 -28.67 2.20 18.08
N TYR A 4 -27.55 2.09 18.81
CA TYR A 4 -26.84 0.83 18.96
C TYR A 4 -27.45 0.03 20.12
N ASN A 5 -28.10 -1.06 19.77
CA ASN A 5 -28.38 -2.11 20.73
C ASN A 5 -27.13 -3.01 20.79
N ASN A 6 -26.23 -2.78 21.73
CA ASN A 6 -25.04 -3.56 21.92
C ASN A 6 -25.13 -4.35 23.21
N SER A 7 -25.40 -5.58 23.08
CA SER A 7 -25.14 -6.56 24.13
C SER A 7 -24.64 -7.83 23.52
N ARG A 8 -23.32 -7.91 23.26
CA ARG A 8 -22.60 -9.20 23.21
C ARG A 8 -21.12 -8.99 23.50
N HIS A 9 -20.62 -9.80 24.43
CA HIS A 9 -19.28 -9.83 24.95
C HIS A 9 -18.27 -10.18 23.86
N ILE A 10 -17.21 -9.41 23.78
CA ILE A 10 -16.03 -9.73 22.96
C ILE A 10 -14.96 -10.20 23.92
N ALA A 11 -14.51 -11.42 23.76
CA ALA A 11 -13.43 -12.01 24.53
C ALA A 11 -12.21 -12.27 23.63
N GLY A 12 -11.07 -12.19 24.20
CA GLY A 12 -9.77 -12.03 23.60
C GLY A 12 -9.30 -13.03 22.55
N ILE A 13 -8.39 -12.58 21.75
CA ILE A 13 -8.02 -13.17 20.48
C ILE A 13 -6.74 -13.98 20.60
N ASN A 14 -6.82 -15.22 20.12
CA ASN A 14 -5.68 -15.91 19.57
C ASN A 14 -5.68 -15.60 18.06
N GLY A 15 -4.95 -14.60 17.64
CA GLY A 15 -4.83 -14.25 16.23
C GLY A 15 -3.99 -15.27 15.46
N THR A 16 -4.33 -15.50 14.20
CA THR A 16 -3.44 -16.18 13.25
C THR A 16 -3.09 -15.17 12.16
N ASN A 17 -1.81 -14.99 11.88
CA ASN A 17 -1.43 -14.28 10.66
C ASN A 17 -1.80 -15.10 9.42
N GLY A 18 -1.85 -14.51 8.25
CA GLY A 18 -2.23 -15.14 6.98
C GLY A 18 -1.48 -16.44 6.62
N ARG A 19 -0.57 -16.91 7.46
CA ARG A 19 0.12 -18.20 7.35
C ARG A 19 -0.34 -19.22 8.39
N GLY A 20 -1.45 -18.98 9.08
CA GLY A 20 -2.01 -19.91 10.06
C GLY A 20 -1.17 -20.09 11.33
N ARG A 21 -0.33 -19.14 11.67
CA ARG A 21 0.47 -19.18 12.92
C ARG A 21 -0.31 -18.55 14.04
N LYS A 22 -0.42 -19.26 15.15
CA LYS A 22 -1.03 -18.74 16.39
C LYS A 22 0.02 -17.96 17.19
N PHE A 23 -0.35 -16.80 17.67
CA PHE A 23 0.44 -16.05 18.62
C PHE A 23 -0.40 -15.68 19.85
N SER A 24 0.23 -15.54 20.96
CA SER A 24 -0.34 -14.98 22.17
C SER A 24 0.61 -13.92 22.71
N VAL A 25 0.05 -12.93 23.38
CA VAL A 25 0.83 -11.85 24.01
C VAL A 25 0.79 -12.09 25.51
N ASP A 26 1.93 -12.06 26.17
CA ASP A 26 2.03 -12.21 27.62
C ASP A 26 1.73 -10.89 28.37
N ARG A 27 1.75 -10.99 29.70
CA ARG A 27 1.52 -9.84 30.58
C ARG A 27 2.59 -8.74 30.46
N GLU A 28 3.73 -9.03 29.83
CA GLU A 28 4.83 -8.09 29.64
C GLU A 28 4.87 -7.49 28.23
N GLY A 29 3.87 -7.79 27.38
CA GLY A 29 3.78 -7.23 26.03
C GLY A 29 4.65 -7.92 24.98
N LYS A 30 5.27 -9.06 25.28
CA LYS A 30 6.11 -9.80 24.34
C LYS A 30 5.27 -10.74 23.49
N GLN A 31 5.43 -10.67 22.17
CA GLN A 31 4.83 -11.62 21.23
C GLN A 31 5.67 -12.90 21.14
N PHE A 32 5.01 -14.05 21.22
CA PHE A 32 5.64 -15.34 21.01
C PHE A 32 5.01 -16.09 19.84
N LYS A 33 5.82 -16.56 18.90
CA LYS A 33 5.39 -17.46 17.82
C LYS A 33 5.17 -18.86 18.38
N ILE A 34 3.95 -19.34 18.39
CA ILE A 34 3.63 -20.74 18.73
C ILE A 34 3.63 -21.55 17.43
N GLY A 35 4.74 -22.24 17.18
CA GLY A 35 4.85 -23.15 16.06
C GLY A 35 4.02 -24.43 16.26
N LYS A 36 3.54 -25.02 15.15
CA LYS A 36 2.96 -26.36 15.17
C LYS A 36 4.02 -27.37 15.65
N THR A 37 3.70 -28.02 16.75
CA THR A 37 4.25 -29.29 17.25
C THR A 37 5.66 -29.68 16.81
N SER A 38 6.66 -29.19 17.56
CA SER A 38 7.82 -29.96 17.95
C SER A 38 8.24 -29.44 19.31
N SER A 39 8.51 -30.35 20.24
CA SER A 39 8.87 -30.05 21.61
C SER A 39 10.14 -29.21 21.66
N LEU A 40 10.02 -27.89 21.76
CA LEU A 40 11.13 -27.02 22.08
C LEU A 40 11.30 -27.04 23.62
N ARG A 41 12.32 -27.70 24.09
CA ARG A 41 12.84 -27.47 25.44
C ARG A 41 13.28 -26.02 25.50
N MET A 42 12.60 -25.22 26.31
CA MET A 42 13.10 -23.91 26.69
C MET A 42 14.46 -24.07 27.37
N LEU A 43 15.49 -23.66 26.71
CA LEU A 43 16.74 -23.31 27.36
C LEU A 43 16.59 -21.88 27.85
N ASN A 44 16.57 -21.71 29.16
CA ASN A 44 16.71 -20.41 29.81
C ASN A 44 18.05 -19.82 29.41
N MET A 45 18.03 -18.87 28.47
CA MET A 45 19.21 -18.09 28.16
C MET A 45 19.11 -16.73 28.86
N SER A 46 19.90 -16.58 29.91
CA SER A 46 20.22 -15.29 30.49
C SER A 46 20.90 -14.38 29.45
N SER A 47 20.68 -13.10 29.57
CA SER A 47 21.24 -12.02 28.75
C SER A 47 22.76 -12.18 28.53
N GLY A 48 23.16 -12.77 27.43
CA GLY A 48 24.57 -13.05 27.11
C GLY A 48 24.75 -14.04 25.96
N GLY A 49 23.69 -14.71 25.51
CA GLY A 49 23.80 -15.86 24.60
C GLY A 49 24.08 -15.55 23.13
N PHE A 50 23.98 -14.33 22.69
CA PHE A 50 24.23 -13.99 21.30
C PHE A 50 25.71 -13.90 20.90
N PHE A 51 26.61 -13.77 21.87
CA PHE A 51 28.06 -13.69 21.61
C PHE A 51 28.78 -15.05 21.61
N PHE A 52 28.14 -16.14 22.05
CA PHE A 52 28.85 -17.43 22.24
C PHE A 52 28.90 -18.33 21.00
N LEU A 53 28.12 -18.04 19.95
CA LEU A 53 28.18 -18.85 18.72
C LEU A 53 29.32 -18.47 17.77
N ILE A 54 30.01 -17.37 18.02
CA ILE A 54 31.14 -16.89 17.20
C ILE A 54 32.50 -17.39 17.68
N CYS A 55 32.62 -17.85 18.94
CA CYS A 55 33.94 -18.18 19.52
C CYS A 55 34.39 -19.65 19.46
N ILE A 56 33.60 -20.60 19.02
CA ILE A 56 34.01 -22.03 19.00
C ILE A 56 34.61 -22.51 17.69
N HIS A 57 34.76 -21.67 16.64
CA HIS A 57 35.18 -22.16 15.32
C HIS A 57 36.35 -21.41 14.66
N ASN A 58 37.39 -21.10 15.46
CA ASN A 58 38.50 -20.30 14.92
C ASN A 58 39.60 -21.10 14.19
N ARG A 59 39.34 -22.29 13.69
CA ARG A 59 40.26 -23.00 12.76
C ARG A 59 39.63 -23.55 11.48
N PHE A 60 38.32 -23.42 11.30
CA PHE A 60 37.61 -23.88 10.07
C PHE A 60 36.95 -22.76 9.25
N GLN A 61 37.01 -21.52 9.71
CA GLN A 61 36.24 -20.42 9.11
C GLN A 61 36.83 -19.82 7.83
N MET A 62 38.12 -19.88 7.61
CA MET A 62 38.67 -19.27 6.38
C MET A 62 38.25 -19.97 5.07
N LYS A 63 37.93 -21.28 5.12
CA LYS A 63 37.46 -21.99 3.91
C LYS A 63 35.95 -21.90 3.69
N LYS A 64 35.15 -21.71 4.76
CA LYS A 64 33.67 -21.56 4.64
C LYS A 64 33.24 -20.14 4.30
N SER A 65 33.95 -19.11 4.83
CA SER A 65 33.67 -17.71 4.48
C SER A 65 33.98 -17.41 3.02
N ILE A 66 35.03 -18.00 2.45
CA ILE A 66 35.34 -17.88 1.01
C ILE A 66 34.27 -18.60 0.17
N LEU A 67 33.75 -19.73 0.65
CA LEU A 67 32.72 -20.48 -0.07
C LEU A 67 31.34 -19.81 0.01
N ILE A 68 31.00 -19.17 1.12
CA ILE A 68 29.76 -18.38 1.28
C ILE A 68 29.86 -17.08 0.46
N PHE A 69 31.02 -16.41 0.44
CA PHE A 69 31.23 -15.23 -0.39
C PHE A 69 31.23 -15.57 -1.90
N ILE A 70 31.74 -16.73 -2.29
CA ILE A 70 31.66 -17.21 -3.67
C ILE A 70 30.22 -17.63 -4.03
N LEU A 71 29.46 -18.27 -3.13
CA LEU A 71 28.06 -18.66 -3.37
C LEU A 71 27.11 -17.43 -3.38
N THR A 72 27.32 -16.44 -2.52
CA THR A 72 26.54 -15.20 -2.56
C THR A 72 26.93 -14.31 -3.74
N SER A 73 28.21 -14.27 -4.14
CA SER A 73 28.64 -13.57 -5.34
C SER A 73 28.13 -14.24 -6.63
N PHE A 74 28.05 -15.57 -6.66
CA PHE A 74 27.44 -16.28 -7.80
C PHE A 74 25.92 -16.12 -7.84
N SER A 75 25.22 -16.05 -6.72
CA SER A 75 23.78 -15.78 -6.66
C SER A 75 23.45 -14.34 -7.08
N LEU A 76 24.24 -13.36 -6.65
CA LEU A 76 24.06 -11.96 -7.03
C LEU A 76 24.41 -11.69 -8.51
N VAL A 77 25.44 -12.36 -9.04
CA VAL A 77 25.78 -12.26 -10.46
C VAL A 77 24.72 -12.96 -11.34
N SER A 78 24.12 -14.07 -10.88
CA SER A 78 23.06 -14.74 -11.62
C SER A 78 21.77 -13.92 -11.66
N ILE A 79 21.43 -13.22 -10.57
CA ILE A 79 20.21 -12.39 -10.50
C ILE A 79 20.37 -11.11 -11.32
N SER A 80 21.54 -10.45 -11.30
CA SER A 80 21.78 -9.26 -12.12
C SER A 80 21.83 -9.56 -13.63
N GLN A 81 22.29 -10.74 -14.03
CA GLN A 81 22.32 -11.14 -15.43
C GLN A 81 20.96 -11.55 -15.99
N ILE A 82 20.04 -12.04 -15.17
CA ILE A 82 18.66 -12.35 -15.59
C ILE A 82 17.86 -11.06 -15.86
N ALA A 83 18.13 -9.97 -15.13
CA ALA A 83 17.44 -8.71 -15.29
C ALA A 83 17.77 -7.97 -16.62
N GLU A 84 18.98 -8.15 -17.18
CA GLU A 84 19.40 -7.49 -18.43
C GLU A 84 18.86 -8.13 -19.70
N THR A 85 18.15 -9.28 -19.62
CA THR A 85 17.90 -10.10 -20.83
C THR A 85 16.53 -9.94 -21.46
N ASN A 86 15.60 -9.27 -20.80
CA ASN A 86 14.21 -9.34 -21.25
C ASN A 86 13.83 -8.33 -22.36
N ARG A 87 14.74 -7.44 -22.77
CA ARG A 87 14.51 -6.53 -23.91
C ARG A 87 15.53 -6.55 -25.04
N ALA A 88 16.74 -6.95 -24.78
CA ALA A 88 17.72 -7.17 -25.84
C ALA A 88 17.61 -8.62 -26.31
N GLY A 89 16.75 -8.88 -27.30
CA GLY A 89 16.48 -10.22 -27.82
C GLY A 89 17.62 -11.21 -27.59
N LEU A 90 17.36 -12.21 -26.77
CA LEU A 90 18.11 -13.46 -26.53
C LEU A 90 19.56 -13.54 -27.09
N LYS A 91 20.36 -12.54 -26.84
CA LYS A 91 21.81 -12.65 -27.04
C LYS A 91 22.47 -13.07 -25.74
N LYS A 92 22.19 -14.28 -25.24
CA LYS A 92 22.82 -14.78 -24.02
C LYS A 92 23.29 -16.20 -24.04
N THR A 93 24.22 -16.47 -23.12
CA THR A 93 24.95 -17.71 -22.94
C THR A 93 24.02 -18.93 -22.83
N ALA A 94 24.44 -20.06 -23.35
CA ALA A 94 23.64 -21.28 -23.45
C ALA A 94 23.10 -21.82 -22.13
N SER A 95 23.57 -21.35 -20.97
CA SER A 95 23.07 -21.75 -19.66
C SER A 95 21.75 -21.07 -19.29
N ASP A 96 21.50 -19.85 -19.77
CA ASP A 96 20.30 -19.08 -19.39
C ASP A 96 19.07 -19.46 -20.22
N LEU A 97 19.28 -20.14 -21.34
CA LEU A 97 18.22 -20.60 -22.23
C LEU A 97 17.57 -21.93 -21.80
N SER A 98 18.01 -22.50 -20.68
CA SER A 98 17.50 -23.78 -20.18
C SER A 98 16.36 -23.66 -19.18
N VAL A 99 16.07 -22.46 -18.68
CA VAL A 99 15.02 -22.17 -17.67
C VAL A 99 13.84 -21.45 -18.29
N PRO A 100 12.61 -21.64 -17.76
CA PRO A 100 11.45 -20.85 -18.17
C PRO A 100 11.66 -19.35 -17.95
N PRO A 101 11.02 -18.49 -18.77
CA PRO A 101 11.12 -17.06 -18.58
C PRO A 101 10.50 -16.66 -17.24
N GLN A 102 11.14 -15.74 -16.55
CA GLN A 102 10.62 -15.18 -15.30
C GLN A 102 10.23 -13.72 -15.55
N PRO A 103 9.10 -13.27 -15.02
CA PRO A 103 8.73 -11.85 -15.05
C PRO A 103 9.81 -10.99 -14.38
N ILE A 104 9.98 -9.78 -14.87
CA ILE A 104 10.90 -8.79 -14.27
C ILE A 104 10.45 -8.38 -12.88
N ASP A 105 9.14 -8.27 -12.70
CA ASP A 105 8.49 -7.86 -11.46
C ASP A 105 7.37 -8.88 -11.13
N PRO A 106 7.72 -10.07 -10.63
CA PRO A 106 6.70 -11.02 -10.18
C PRO A 106 6.04 -10.50 -8.91
N GLN A 107 4.78 -10.84 -8.72
CA GLN A 107 4.08 -10.56 -7.47
C GLN A 107 4.79 -11.24 -6.29
N ILE A 108 5.21 -10.42 -5.33
CA ILE A 108 5.82 -10.89 -4.09
C ILE A 108 5.18 -10.11 -2.94
N VAL A 109 3.99 -10.57 -2.53
CA VAL A 109 3.28 -9.98 -1.41
C VAL A 109 4.05 -10.24 -0.12
N GLN A 110 4.55 -9.18 0.47
CA GLN A 110 5.24 -9.23 1.76
C GLN A 110 4.29 -8.82 2.88
N ASP A 111 4.23 -9.64 3.93
CA ASP A 111 3.49 -9.28 5.14
C ASP A 111 4.19 -8.10 5.83
N GLN A 112 3.48 -7.00 6.01
CA GLN A 112 4.03 -5.78 6.62
C GLN A 112 4.49 -6.01 8.06
N ASP A 113 3.88 -6.96 8.79
CA ASP A 113 4.28 -7.32 10.16
C ASP A 113 5.69 -7.93 10.22
N ASP A 114 6.15 -8.53 9.12
CA ASP A 114 7.50 -9.10 8.99
C ASP A 114 8.54 -8.11 8.41
N MET A 115 8.13 -6.91 7.96
CA MET A 115 9.05 -5.90 7.41
C MET A 115 9.88 -5.20 8.50
N THR A 116 11.10 -4.83 8.13
CA THR A 116 12.05 -4.09 8.98
C THR A 116 12.63 -2.91 8.22
N TRP A 117 13.44 -2.06 8.88
CA TRP A 117 14.14 -0.98 8.18
C TRP A 117 15.10 -1.46 7.06
N ASP A 118 15.47 -2.74 7.03
CA ASP A 118 16.23 -3.32 5.92
C ASP A 118 15.42 -3.40 4.61
N ASP A 119 14.09 -3.26 4.70
CA ASP A 119 13.17 -3.23 3.57
C ASP A 119 13.02 -1.84 2.95
N TYR A 120 13.54 -0.80 3.59
CA TYR A 120 13.53 0.55 3.04
C TYR A 120 14.37 0.62 1.75
N ARG A 121 13.81 1.23 0.70
CA ARG A 121 14.46 1.44 -0.60
C ARG A 121 14.45 2.93 -0.93
N PRO A 122 15.61 3.60 -0.89
CA PRO A 122 15.69 5.01 -1.24
C PRO A 122 15.41 5.25 -2.72
N ILE A 123 14.91 6.44 -3.03
CA ILE A 123 14.80 6.90 -4.43
C ILE A 123 16.20 7.16 -4.97
N PRO A 124 16.59 6.58 -6.12
CA PRO A 124 17.90 6.80 -6.72
C PRO A 124 18.18 8.28 -6.98
N GLY A 125 19.32 8.75 -6.48
CA GLY A 125 19.78 10.13 -6.70
C GLY A 125 18.94 11.24 -6.07
N LYS A 126 17.93 10.90 -5.24
CA LYS A 126 17.03 11.90 -4.63
C LYS A 126 16.74 11.60 -3.15
N ASN A 127 17.00 12.57 -2.32
CA ASN A 127 16.59 12.56 -0.90
C ASN A 127 15.66 13.74 -0.64
N TRP A 128 14.36 13.50 -0.55
CA TRP A 128 13.37 14.56 -0.32
C TRP A 128 13.38 15.12 1.12
N ALA A 129 13.95 14.39 2.06
CA ALA A 129 14.13 14.87 3.44
C ALA A 129 15.37 15.77 3.62
N GLU A 130 16.15 16.00 2.55
CA GLU A 130 17.37 16.83 2.58
C GLU A 130 17.03 18.28 2.98
N PRO A 131 17.58 18.80 4.11
CA PRO A 131 17.20 20.11 4.64
C PRO A 131 17.53 21.29 3.72
N SER A 132 18.42 21.12 2.75
CA SER A 132 18.77 22.15 1.77
C SER A 132 17.69 22.38 0.71
N LEU A 133 16.79 21.42 0.51
CA LEU A 133 15.70 21.52 -0.45
C LEU A 133 14.66 22.54 0.04
N GLN A 134 14.26 23.42 -0.85
CA GLN A 134 13.24 24.44 -0.57
C GLN A 134 11.97 24.14 -1.37
N PRO A 135 10.80 24.04 -0.71
CA PRO A 135 9.54 23.88 -1.41
C PRO A 135 9.09 25.17 -2.10
N GLN A 136 8.26 25.02 -3.13
CA GLN A 136 7.62 26.17 -3.78
C GLN A 136 6.62 26.86 -2.83
N ARG A 137 5.71 26.09 -2.22
CA ARG A 137 4.80 26.53 -1.16
C ARG A 137 5.38 26.16 0.19
N LYS A 138 5.73 27.16 0.98
CA LYS A 138 6.25 27.00 2.34
C LYS A 138 5.10 26.94 3.33
N PHE A 139 5.17 26.01 4.27
CA PHE A 139 4.19 25.82 5.32
C PHE A 139 4.87 25.89 6.68
N ARG A 140 4.36 26.75 7.57
CA ARG A 140 4.92 26.97 8.90
C ARG A 140 3.95 26.49 9.97
N MET A 141 4.43 25.70 10.89
CA MET A 141 3.63 25.12 11.97
C MET A 141 4.18 25.54 13.35
N ALA A 142 3.28 25.66 14.31
CA ALA A 142 3.63 25.64 15.71
C ALA A 142 3.37 24.25 16.29
N LEU A 143 4.29 23.75 17.13
CA LEU A 143 4.12 22.56 17.93
C LEU A 143 3.93 22.98 19.39
N VAL A 144 2.79 22.63 20.00
CA VAL A 144 2.49 22.93 21.39
C VAL A 144 2.31 21.63 22.17
N ALA A 145 3.27 21.31 23.05
CA ALA A 145 3.29 20.09 23.80
C ALA A 145 2.68 20.27 25.21
N VAL A 146 1.83 19.33 25.62
CA VAL A 146 1.16 19.33 26.92
C VAL A 146 1.18 17.96 27.57
N ASP A 147 1.28 17.93 28.89
CA ASP A 147 1.09 16.74 29.73
C ASP A 147 0.01 16.96 30.79
N PHE A 148 -0.36 15.91 31.50
CA PHE A 148 -1.46 15.93 32.46
C PHE A 148 -0.99 15.53 33.86
N PRO A 149 -1.75 15.90 34.92
CA PRO A 149 -1.41 15.48 36.27
C PRO A 149 -1.29 13.96 36.45
N ASP A 150 -2.13 13.20 35.73
CA ASP A 150 -2.21 11.73 35.76
C ASP A 150 -1.46 11.05 34.61
N GLN A 151 -0.98 11.80 33.62
CA GLN A 151 -0.28 11.25 32.45
C GLN A 151 0.92 12.11 32.06
N PRO A 152 2.13 11.71 32.42
CA PRO A 152 3.37 12.31 31.92
C PRO A 152 3.59 11.93 30.45
N PHE A 153 4.46 12.67 29.75
CA PHE A 153 4.89 12.26 28.42
C PHE A 153 5.49 10.84 28.46
N VAL A 154 5.07 10.00 27.52
CA VAL A 154 5.53 8.61 27.45
C VAL A 154 7.03 8.56 27.16
N ILE A 155 7.52 9.44 26.27
CA ILE A 155 8.95 9.52 25.92
C ILE A 155 9.87 9.91 27.09
N THR A 156 9.32 10.39 28.20
CA THR A 156 10.08 10.66 29.44
C THR A 156 10.21 9.44 30.33
N GLN A 157 9.55 8.34 29.97
CA GLN A 157 9.56 7.10 30.77
C GLN A 157 10.74 6.22 30.37
N PRO A 158 11.14 5.28 31.24
CA PRO A 158 12.17 4.31 30.90
C PRO A 158 11.82 3.52 29.64
N LYS A 159 12.84 3.17 28.89
CA LYS A 159 12.71 2.37 27.68
C LYS A 159 11.93 1.08 27.95
N HIS A 160 10.96 0.77 27.09
CA HIS A 160 10.06 -0.39 27.20
C HIS A 160 9.20 -0.47 28.47
N SER A 161 9.00 0.64 29.18
CA SER A 161 8.25 0.66 30.44
C SER A 161 6.75 0.85 30.29
N ASP A 162 6.27 1.29 29.13
CA ASP A 162 4.86 1.54 28.88
C ASP A 162 4.32 0.57 27.83
N LEU A 163 3.20 -0.09 28.15
CA LEU A 163 2.61 -1.08 27.24
C LEU A 163 2.00 -0.45 26.00
N PHE A 164 1.42 0.74 26.11
CA PHE A 164 0.79 1.41 24.97
C PHE A 164 1.83 2.09 24.07
N GLY A 165 2.70 2.92 24.63
CA GLY A 165 3.65 3.68 23.84
C GLY A 165 4.98 2.99 23.64
N ASN A 166 5.29 2.03 24.48
CA ASN A 166 6.52 1.26 24.42
C ASN A 166 7.76 2.11 24.03
N PRO A 167 8.24 3.02 24.92
CA PRO A 167 9.34 3.93 24.60
C PRO A 167 10.54 3.19 24.01
N GLN A 168 11.02 3.62 22.85
CA GLN A 168 12.09 2.95 22.10
C GLN A 168 13.47 3.55 22.36
N ILE A 169 13.53 4.74 22.94
CA ILE A 169 14.78 5.47 23.21
C ILE A 169 14.94 5.73 24.69
N ASP A 170 16.12 6.18 25.09
CA ASP A 170 16.37 6.61 26.47
C ASP A 170 15.49 7.82 26.82
N PRO A 171 15.10 7.97 28.10
CA PRO A 171 14.18 9.03 28.52
C PRO A 171 14.60 10.43 28.12
N VAL A 172 13.72 11.14 27.43
CA VAL A 172 13.89 12.57 27.14
C VAL A 172 13.46 13.36 28.37
N LYS A 173 14.20 14.42 28.71
CA LYS A 173 13.78 15.32 29.79
C LYS A 173 12.49 16.04 29.40
N ARG A 174 11.59 16.25 30.38
CA ARG A 174 10.29 16.86 30.15
C ARG A 174 10.40 18.20 29.41
N GLU A 175 11.34 19.04 29.82
CA GLU A 175 11.57 20.37 29.20
C GLU A 175 12.03 20.30 27.75
N ASP A 176 12.65 19.19 27.33
CA ASP A 176 13.18 19.00 25.97
C ASP A 176 12.14 18.35 25.02
N VAL A 177 11.02 17.83 25.51
CA VAL A 177 10.01 17.11 24.72
C VAL A 177 9.49 17.93 23.53
N PRO A 178 9.13 19.22 23.66
CA PRO A 178 8.63 19.98 22.50
C PRO A 178 9.69 20.09 21.40
N ARG A 179 10.94 20.34 21.76
CA ARG A 179 12.06 20.42 20.82
C ARG A 179 12.36 19.07 20.20
N PHE A 180 12.33 17.99 20.99
CA PHE A 180 12.56 16.65 20.49
C PHE A 180 11.58 16.32 19.35
N TYR A 181 10.28 16.51 19.54
CA TYR A 181 9.28 16.22 18.52
C TYR A 181 9.36 17.16 17.32
N SER A 182 9.68 18.45 17.53
CA SER A 182 9.94 19.37 16.43
C SER A 182 11.09 18.88 15.56
N ASP A 183 12.19 18.48 16.18
CA ASP A 183 13.37 17.97 15.47
C ASP A 183 13.06 16.60 14.82
N PHE A 184 12.37 15.71 15.50
CA PHE A 184 12.01 14.37 15.02
C PHE A 184 11.17 14.41 13.72
N TRP A 185 10.22 15.32 13.62
CA TRP A 185 9.34 15.42 12.45
C TRP A 185 9.87 16.28 11.31
N LEU A 186 10.89 17.09 11.58
CA LEU A 186 11.38 18.04 10.57
C LEU A 186 12.81 17.78 10.12
N LYS A 187 13.64 17.15 10.96
CA LYS A 187 15.07 16.95 10.71
C LYS A 187 15.42 15.46 10.59
N PRO A 188 16.08 15.05 9.49
CA PRO A 188 16.62 13.69 9.41
C PRO A 188 17.57 13.38 10.57
N SER A 189 17.43 12.20 11.18
CA SER A 189 18.25 11.73 12.29
C SER A 189 18.30 10.19 12.30
N GLU A 190 19.17 9.63 13.14
CA GLU A 190 19.20 8.16 13.36
C GLU A 190 17.89 7.66 13.96
N VAL A 191 17.26 8.43 14.85
CA VAL A 191 16.03 8.05 15.55
C VAL A 191 14.83 7.94 14.62
N ASN A 192 14.77 8.76 13.57
CA ASN A 192 13.71 8.70 12.56
C ASN A 192 14.18 8.04 11.24
N HIS A 193 15.35 7.38 11.26
CA HIS A 193 15.94 6.73 10.08
C HIS A 193 16.05 7.65 8.85
N GLY A 194 16.25 8.94 9.07
CA GLY A 194 16.32 9.94 8.01
C GLY A 194 14.97 10.38 7.43
N GLN A 195 13.84 9.86 7.95
CA GLN A 195 12.50 10.14 7.45
C GLN A 195 11.81 11.23 8.26
N THR A 196 11.09 12.10 7.58
CA THR A 196 10.41 13.27 8.21
C THR A 196 9.07 13.53 7.55
N ILE A 197 8.13 14.17 8.26
CA ILE A 197 6.87 14.60 7.63
C ILE A 197 7.11 15.60 6.48
N ASN A 198 8.15 16.43 6.58
CA ASN A 198 8.53 17.29 5.47
C ASN A 198 9.00 16.47 4.25
N GLY A 199 9.83 15.46 4.47
CA GLY A 199 10.29 14.55 3.40
C GLY A 199 9.13 13.89 2.67
N TYR A 200 8.12 13.41 3.41
CA TYR A 200 6.91 12.85 2.81
C TYR A 200 6.22 13.84 1.87
N TRP A 201 5.90 15.02 2.36
CA TRP A 201 5.18 16.02 1.56
C TRP A 201 6.00 16.56 0.40
N MET A 202 7.32 16.70 0.57
CA MET A 202 8.24 17.06 -0.51
C MET A 202 8.26 15.97 -1.60
N GLU A 203 8.27 14.70 -1.23
CA GLU A 203 8.21 13.58 -2.19
C GLU A 203 6.88 13.57 -2.94
N GLN A 204 5.76 13.54 -2.23
CA GLN A 204 4.44 13.42 -2.84
C GLN A 204 4.09 14.61 -3.73
N SER A 205 4.54 15.81 -3.37
CA SER A 205 4.29 17.04 -4.13
C SER A 205 5.39 17.37 -5.16
N ARG A 206 6.42 16.56 -5.27
CA ARG A 206 7.60 16.87 -6.11
C ARG A 206 8.23 18.22 -5.77
N GLY A 207 8.35 18.53 -4.48
CA GLY A 207 8.89 19.80 -3.99
C GLY A 207 7.95 20.99 -4.13
N ARG A 208 6.69 20.82 -4.51
CA ARG A 208 5.73 21.92 -4.62
C ARG A 208 5.21 22.38 -3.26
N PHE A 209 5.21 21.51 -2.26
CA PHE A 209 4.80 21.80 -0.90
C PHE A 209 5.78 21.20 0.11
N GLY A 210 6.08 21.92 1.18
CA GLY A 210 6.91 21.44 2.27
C GLY A 210 6.78 22.26 3.54
N ILE A 211 7.08 21.61 4.67
CA ILE A 211 7.05 22.18 6.01
C ILE A 211 8.42 22.80 6.29
N THR A 212 8.49 24.12 6.40
CA THR A 212 9.75 24.85 6.56
C THR A 212 10.06 25.26 7.99
N ALA A 213 9.08 25.18 8.86
CA ALA A 213 9.26 25.44 10.29
C ALA A 213 8.23 24.67 11.12
N LEU A 214 8.66 24.22 12.28
CA LEU A 214 7.84 23.60 13.32
C LEU A 214 8.35 24.17 14.67
N ASP A 215 7.90 25.39 14.99
CA ASP A 215 8.35 26.10 16.19
C ASP A 215 7.74 25.47 17.45
N ALA A 216 8.57 25.08 18.40
CA ALA A 216 8.19 24.29 19.56
C ALA A 216 7.88 25.15 20.80
N PHE A 217 6.76 24.86 21.47
CA PHE A 217 6.27 25.55 22.66
C PHE A 217 5.86 24.59 23.77
N GLY A 218 5.98 25.05 25.00
CA GLY A 218 5.72 24.26 26.19
C GLY A 218 7.00 23.63 26.75
N PRO A 219 6.94 22.50 27.48
CA PRO A 219 5.72 21.72 27.75
C PRO A 219 4.85 22.39 28.81
N TYR A 220 3.54 22.47 28.56
CA TYR A 220 2.58 22.98 29.54
C TYR A 220 1.92 21.85 30.30
N ARG A 221 1.65 22.07 31.62
CA ARG A 221 0.86 21.15 32.43
C ARG A 221 -0.62 21.51 32.29
N MET A 222 -1.43 20.57 31.84
CA MET A 222 -2.86 20.73 31.71
C MET A 222 -3.54 20.84 33.10
N PRO A 223 -4.61 21.65 33.23
CA PRO A 223 -5.30 21.84 34.51
C PRO A 223 -6.18 20.65 34.94
N GLY A 224 -6.44 19.72 34.03
CA GLY A 224 -7.24 18.52 34.27
C GLY A 224 -6.51 17.26 33.89
N ASN A 225 -7.00 16.12 34.33
CA ASN A 225 -6.52 14.81 33.99
C ASN A 225 -6.82 14.45 32.51
N LEU A 226 -6.04 13.54 31.93
CA LEU A 226 -6.21 13.14 30.53
C LEU A 226 -7.64 12.70 30.21
N TRP A 227 -8.21 11.81 31.01
CA TRP A 227 -9.55 11.27 30.80
C TRP A 227 -10.66 12.34 30.80
N GLU A 228 -10.48 13.47 31.46
CA GLU A 228 -11.47 14.57 31.49
C GLU A 228 -11.66 15.25 30.13
N TYR A 229 -10.76 15.01 29.16
CA TYR A 229 -10.79 15.59 27.82
C TYR A 229 -11.37 14.67 26.75
N GLY A 230 -11.61 13.40 27.07
CA GLY A 230 -12.05 12.39 26.11
C GLY A 230 -13.52 11.97 26.24
N LEU A 231 -14.04 11.94 27.46
CA LEU A 231 -15.38 11.42 27.73
C LEU A 231 -16.47 12.49 27.52
N ASN A 232 -16.89 12.66 26.30
CA ASN A 232 -17.93 13.60 25.93
C ASN A 232 -19.18 12.89 25.38
N GLU A 233 -19.66 13.29 24.25
CA GLU A 233 -20.85 12.74 23.59
C GLU A 233 -20.75 11.25 23.24
N TRP A 234 -19.52 10.73 23.11
CA TRP A 234 -19.29 9.34 22.75
C TRP A 234 -19.04 8.43 23.97
N GLY A 235 -18.27 8.93 24.91
CA GLY A 235 -17.75 8.14 26.02
C GLY A 235 -18.34 8.46 27.38
N GLN A 236 -19.30 9.38 27.49
CA GLN A 236 -19.95 9.67 28.78
C GLN A 236 -20.71 8.46 29.28
N HIS A 237 -20.31 8.00 30.46
CA HIS A 237 -20.86 6.82 31.08
C HIS A 237 -21.04 7.06 32.59
N GLU A 238 -22.01 6.38 33.21
CA GLU A 238 -22.25 6.51 34.68
C GLU A 238 -21.05 6.07 35.52
N SER A 239 -20.16 5.24 34.97
CA SER A 239 -18.88 4.85 35.58
C SER A 239 -17.81 5.92 35.56
N ALA A 240 -18.00 7.02 34.79
CA ALA A 240 -17.00 8.08 34.70
C ALA A 240 -16.76 8.70 36.08
N PRO A 241 -15.47 9.06 36.41
CA PRO A 241 -15.19 9.76 37.65
C PRO A 241 -15.92 11.11 37.69
N GLY A 242 -16.59 11.37 38.83
CA GLY A 242 -17.36 12.57 39.00
C GLY A 242 -18.78 12.46 38.44
N ASP A 243 -19.50 13.59 38.42
CA ASP A 243 -20.79 13.71 37.78
C ASP A 243 -20.62 13.74 36.24
N ARG A 244 -21.62 13.33 35.51
CA ARG A 244 -21.65 13.23 34.03
C ARG A 244 -21.49 14.60 33.36
N ARG A 245 -20.31 15.23 33.52
CA ARG A 245 -19.98 16.50 32.89
C ARG A 245 -19.59 16.32 31.46
N PRO A 246 -19.86 17.30 30.58
CA PRO A 246 -19.25 17.36 29.28
C PRO A 246 -17.71 17.31 29.39
N SER A 247 -17.07 16.62 28.46
CA SER A 247 -15.62 16.62 28.34
C SER A 247 -15.06 18.03 28.29
N LYS A 248 -13.93 18.24 28.94
CA LYS A 248 -13.17 19.50 28.79
C LYS A 248 -12.61 19.57 27.38
N ARG A 249 -12.61 20.76 26.79
CA ARG A 249 -12.05 20.97 25.46
C ARG A 249 -10.55 21.22 25.54
N MET A 250 -9.78 20.22 25.08
CA MET A 250 -8.34 20.23 25.19
C MET A 250 -7.73 21.45 24.45
N GLU A 251 -8.15 21.72 23.20
CA GLU A 251 -7.61 22.81 22.40
C GLU A 251 -7.76 24.19 23.07
N ARG A 252 -8.87 24.41 23.79
CA ARG A 252 -9.07 25.68 24.49
C ARG A 252 -8.10 25.86 25.64
N HIS A 253 -7.86 24.81 26.40
CA HIS A 253 -6.92 24.87 27.51
C HIS A 253 -5.47 25.00 27.03
N VAL A 254 -5.08 24.21 26.03
CA VAL A 254 -3.73 24.30 25.41
C VAL A 254 -3.49 25.71 24.89
N ASP A 255 -4.42 26.22 24.09
CA ASP A 255 -4.31 27.55 23.51
C ASP A 255 -4.28 28.67 24.55
N SER A 256 -5.03 28.51 25.65
CA SER A 256 -5.01 29.46 26.76
C SER A 256 -3.67 29.47 27.49
N LEU A 257 -3.08 28.30 27.76
CA LEU A 257 -1.77 28.16 28.37
C LEU A 257 -0.67 28.75 27.49
N TRP A 258 -0.68 28.45 26.19
CA TRP A 258 0.27 28.98 25.23
C TRP A 258 0.16 30.50 25.10
N LYS A 259 -1.07 31.03 24.99
CA LYS A 259 -1.32 32.47 24.94
C LYS A 259 -0.88 33.19 26.20
N ALA A 260 -1.05 32.58 27.37
CA ALA A 260 -0.62 33.17 28.65
C ALA A 260 0.91 33.26 28.75
N ASP A 261 1.63 32.31 28.17
CA ASP A 261 3.10 32.27 28.18
C ASP A 261 3.73 33.17 27.09
N ARG A 262 3.20 33.13 25.86
CA ARG A 262 3.84 33.72 24.68
C ARG A 262 3.05 34.82 23.98
N GLY A 263 1.85 35.15 24.44
CA GLY A 263 0.92 35.99 23.72
C GLY A 263 0.18 35.28 22.60
N ASP A 264 -0.58 36.00 21.80
CA ASP A 264 -1.38 35.42 20.72
C ASP A 264 -0.55 35.27 19.44
N LEU A 265 0.04 34.07 19.25
CA LEU A 265 0.91 33.76 18.11
C LEU A 265 0.22 32.99 17.01
N LYS A 266 -1.05 32.57 17.18
CA LYS A 266 -1.73 31.65 16.25
C LYS A 266 -1.69 32.12 14.80
N GLN A 267 -1.87 33.42 14.57
CA GLN A 267 -1.93 33.98 13.22
C GLN A 267 -0.56 33.99 12.49
N GLN A 268 0.51 33.62 13.18
CA GLN A 268 1.85 33.55 12.59
C GLN A 268 2.15 32.20 11.94
N TYR A 269 1.25 31.24 12.10
CA TYR A 269 1.39 29.86 11.64
C TYR A 269 0.24 29.44 10.74
N ASP A 270 0.58 28.63 9.75
CA ASP A 270 -0.41 28.00 8.85
C ASP A 270 -1.20 26.92 9.59
N ALA A 271 -0.57 26.21 10.53
CA ALA A 271 -1.22 25.19 11.35
C ALA A 271 -0.61 25.09 12.75
N ILE A 272 -1.38 24.53 13.69
CA ILE A 272 -0.96 24.29 15.07
C ILE A 272 -1.09 22.80 15.38
N LEU A 273 0.06 22.15 15.54
CA LEU A 273 0.15 20.77 15.98
C LEU A 273 0.19 20.74 17.52
N ARG A 274 -0.85 20.21 18.14
CA ARG A 274 -0.94 20.06 19.59
C ARG A 274 -0.63 18.62 19.97
N ILE A 275 0.52 18.43 20.61
CA ILE A 275 0.96 17.13 21.10
C ILE A 275 0.61 17.03 22.57
N TYR A 276 -0.05 15.95 22.94
CA TYR A 276 -0.38 15.67 24.34
C TYR A 276 0.21 14.32 24.77
N ALA A 277 0.53 14.25 26.05
CA ALA A 277 1.01 13.01 26.67
C ALA A 277 -0.08 11.93 26.63
N GLY A 278 0.33 10.69 26.33
CA GLY A 278 -0.59 9.55 26.29
C GLY A 278 -1.22 9.32 24.93
N TYR A 279 -2.42 8.77 24.92
CA TYR A 279 -3.04 8.16 23.75
C TYR A 279 -4.49 8.61 23.56
N ASP A 280 -5.00 8.50 22.33
CA ASP A 280 -6.43 8.62 22.09
C ASP A 280 -7.17 7.28 22.25
N GLU A 281 -8.48 7.36 22.53
CA GLU A 281 -9.33 6.18 22.70
C GLU A 281 -9.39 5.28 21.48
N THR A 282 -9.34 5.87 20.28
CA THR A 282 -9.47 5.15 19.03
C THR A 282 -8.31 4.20 18.81
N GLY A 283 -7.11 4.72 19.02
CA GLY A 283 -5.91 3.92 18.88
C GLY A 283 -5.84 2.80 19.88
N VAL A 284 -6.12 3.12 21.14
CA VAL A 284 -6.09 2.12 22.21
C VAL A 284 -7.14 1.02 21.98
N TRP A 285 -8.32 1.36 21.48
CA TRP A 285 -9.30 0.35 21.14
C TRP A 285 -8.81 -0.61 20.07
N GLN A 286 -8.27 -0.09 18.96
CA GLN A 286 -7.83 -0.93 17.84
C GLN A 286 -6.68 -1.87 18.20
N GLU A 287 -5.76 -1.45 19.06
CA GLU A 287 -4.56 -2.24 19.39
C GLU A 287 -4.67 -2.97 20.72
N PHE A 288 -5.34 -2.37 21.69
CA PHE A 288 -5.28 -2.83 23.06
C PHE A 288 -6.66 -3.12 23.68
N GLY A 289 -7.71 -2.44 23.26
CA GLY A 289 -9.05 -2.66 23.75
C GLY A 289 -9.61 -4.00 23.29
N GLU A 290 -9.60 -4.25 21.99
CA GLU A 290 -10.13 -5.49 21.41
C GLU A 290 -9.08 -6.61 21.36
N MET A 291 -7.82 -6.27 21.06
CA MET A 291 -6.76 -7.25 20.82
C MET A 291 -5.96 -7.59 22.08
N LYS A 292 -5.90 -6.71 23.06
CA LYS A 292 -5.06 -6.86 24.23
C LYS A 292 -5.79 -7.33 25.45
N PHE A 293 -6.98 -6.78 25.73
CA PHE A 293 -7.78 -7.10 26.88
C PHE A 293 -9.01 -7.91 26.48
N LEU A 294 -9.20 -9.07 27.10
CA LEU A 294 -10.34 -9.95 26.85
C LEU A 294 -11.62 -9.39 27.45
N SER A 295 -11.47 -8.65 28.53
CA SER A 295 -12.58 -8.01 29.26
C SER A 295 -12.07 -6.77 29.99
N ARG A 296 -13.02 -5.97 30.50
CA ARG A 296 -12.73 -4.82 31.36
C ARG A 296 -11.90 -5.18 32.61
N ASP A 297 -12.05 -6.41 33.10
CA ASP A 297 -11.40 -6.87 34.32
C ASP A 297 -9.93 -7.23 34.12
N ASP A 298 -9.49 -7.40 32.85
CA ASP A 298 -8.12 -7.65 32.46
C ASP A 298 -7.26 -6.38 32.39
N ILE A 299 -7.87 -5.18 32.51
CA ILE A 299 -7.12 -3.92 32.52
C ILE A 299 -6.29 -3.85 33.83
N PRO A 300 -4.95 -3.73 33.75
CA PRO A 300 -4.11 -3.61 34.94
C PRO A 300 -4.49 -2.42 35.81
N PRO A 301 -4.35 -2.53 37.15
CA PRO A 301 -4.70 -1.43 38.06
C PRO A 301 -4.01 -0.11 37.75
N GLU A 302 -2.74 -0.16 37.38
CA GLU A 302 -1.91 1.00 36.99
C GLU A 302 -2.37 1.71 35.72
N TRP A 303 -3.20 1.06 34.92
CA TRP A 303 -3.75 1.59 33.68
C TRP A 303 -5.20 2.01 33.78
N GLY A 304 -5.82 1.66 34.88
CA GLY A 304 -7.20 1.98 35.14
C GLY A 304 -7.39 3.40 35.66
N ASN A 305 -8.57 3.62 36.21
CA ASN A 305 -8.92 4.86 36.88
C ASN A 305 -8.02 5.11 38.08
N PRO A 306 -7.42 6.30 38.24
CA PRO A 306 -6.61 6.64 39.40
C PRO A 306 -7.41 6.63 40.72
N ASP A 307 -8.75 6.84 40.68
CA ASP A 307 -9.64 6.65 41.80
C ASP A 307 -9.99 5.16 41.93
N THR A 308 -9.40 4.49 42.89
CA THR A 308 -9.58 3.05 43.13
C THR A 308 -11.00 2.67 43.53
N THR A 309 -11.86 3.62 43.86
CA THR A 309 -13.29 3.39 44.15
C THR A 309 -14.15 3.35 42.87
N LYS A 310 -13.55 3.65 41.72
CA LYS A 310 -14.20 3.68 40.41
C LYS A 310 -13.76 2.51 39.56
N PRO A 311 -14.54 2.15 38.52
CA PRO A 311 -14.12 1.18 37.51
C PRO A 311 -12.81 1.60 36.84
N ARG A 312 -11.95 0.64 36.52
CA ARG A 312 -10.70 0.85 35.78
C ARG A 312 -10.89 1.07 34.28
N TRP A 313 -12.12 1.10 33.82
CA TRP A 313 -12.51 1.21 32.43
C TRP A 313 -13.49 2.35 32.20
N ALA A 314 -13.54 2.80 30.97
CA ALA A 314 -14.51 3.76 30.46
C ALA A 314 -15.18 3.23 29.20
N VAL A 315 -16.35 3.77 28.86
CA VAL A 315 -16.98 3.51 27.57
C VAL A 315 -16.30 4.36 26.52
N THR A 316 -15.91 3.73 25.41
CA THR A 316 -15.39 4.43 24.23
C THR A 316 -16.39 4.32 23.09
N ARG A 317 -16.04 4.96 21.96
CA ARG A 317 -16.88 4.94 20.76
C ARG A 317 -17.04 3.54 20.16
N TYR A 318 -16.04 2.69 20.31
CA TYR A 318 -15.98 1.39 19.65
C TYR A 318 -16.24 0.21 20.57
N VAL A 319 -15.77 0.29 21.80
CA VAL A 319 -15.97 -0.76 22.81
C VAL A 319 -16.62 -0.18 24.05
N PRO A 320 -17.42 -0.98 24.79
CA PRO A 320 -18.05 -0.52 26.02
C PRO A 320 -17.04 -0.33 27.16
N TRP A 321 -15.77 -0.60 26.95
CA TRP A 321 -14.72 -0.49 27.95
C TRP A 321 -13.33 -0.26 27.29
N THR A 322 -12.51 0.54 27.94
CA THR A 322 -11.09 0.72 27.68
C THR A 322 -10.42 1.32 28.92
N SER A 323 -9.10 1.47 28.95
CA SER A 323 -8.47 2.08 30.10
C SER A 323 -8.78 3.57 30.20
N TRP A 324 -8.88 4.08 31.42
CA TRP A 324 -9.09 5.51 31.67
C TRP A 324 -7.97 6.38 31.12
N LYS A 325 -6.73 5.87 31.06
CA LYS A 325 -5.60 6.59 30.52
C LYS A 325 -5.71 6.89 29.02
N ALA A 326 -6.50 6.10 28.32
CA ALA A 326 -6.71 6.23 26.88
C ALA A 326 -7.96 7.01 26.49
N ALA A 327 -8.54 7.76 27.40
CA ALA A 327 -9.86 8.38 27.20
C ALA A 327 -9.82 9.75 26.52
N GLN A 328 -8.77 10.12 25.82
CA GLN A 328 -8.74 11.31 24.99
C GLN A 328 -9.27 11.01 23.59
N MET A 329 -10.37 11.63 23.22
CA MET A 329 -10.94 11.52 21.88
C MET A 329 -10.37 12.56 20.92
N GLN A 330 -9.96 12.14 19.74
CA GLN A 330 -9.33 12.99 18.72
C GLN A 330 -10.22 13.39 17.55
N TRP A 331 -11.41 12.88 17.44
CA TRP A 331 -12.27 13.10 16.29
C TRP A 331 -12.82 14.52 16.16
N GLY A 332 -13.08 14.93 14.95
CA GLY A 332 -13.63 16.24 14.63
C GLY A 332 -12.55 17.30 14.43
N LEU A 333 -12.69 18.45 15.07
CA LEU A 333 -11.78 19.61 14.90
C LEU A 333 -10.34 19.41 15.41
N SER A 334 -9.93 18.18 15.60
CA SER A 334 -8.65 17.83 16.21
C SER A 334 -7.62 17.27 15.23
N SER A 335 -7.83 17.45 13.94
CA SER A 335 -6.98 16.89 12.90
C SER A 335 -5.49 17.17 13.03
N ILE A 336 -5.10 18.17 13.75
CA ILE A 336 -3.70 18.49 14.03
C ILE A 336 -3.32 18.36 15.51
N ARG A 337 -4.12 17.62 16.29
CA ARG A 337 -3.81 17.26 17.67
C ARG A 337 -3.46 15.79 17.73
N GLN A 338 -2.28 15.47 18.23
CA GLN A 338 -1.77 14.12 18.28
C GLN A 338 -1.19 13.82 19.67
N GLY A 339 -1.36 12.56 20.10
CA GLY A 339 -0.56 12.02 21.19
C GLY A 339 0.88 11.74 20.73
N GLU A 340 1.76 11.43 21.65
CA GLU A 340 3.18 11.21 21.36
C GLU A 340 3.45 10.00 20.45
N ASN A 341 2.56 9.02 20.47
CA ASN A 341 2.68 7.77 19.73
C ASN A 341 2.00 7.79 18.36
N SER A 342 1.43 8.94 17.95
CA SER A 342 0.68 9.02 16.72
C SER A 342 1.59 9.20 15.51
N GLY A 343 1.58 8.26 14.60
CA GLY A 343 2.15 8.38 13.26
C GLY A 343 1.20 8.97 12.23
N THR A 344 0.04 9.46 12.65
CA THR A 344 -1.02 9.95 11.74
C THR A 344 -0.90 11.43 11.36
N ILE A 345 0.09 12.16 11.91
CA ILE A 345 0.24 13.61 11.66
C ILE A 345 0.30 13.92 10.15
N THR A 346 0.96 13.09 9.38
CA THR A 346 1.07 13.26 7.92
C THR A 346 -0.30 13.16 7.25
N HIS A 347 -1.13 12.21 7.69
CA HIS A 347 -2.51 12.04 7.23
C HIS A 347 -3.38 13.24 7.59
N GLU A 348 -3.33 13.68 8.85
CA GLU A 348 -4.10 14.82 9.33
C GLU A 348 -3.71 16.14 8.64
N LEU A 349 -2.45 16.29 8.25
CA LEU A 349 -2.02 17.42 7.43
C LEU A 349 -2.63 17.37 6.02
N GLY A 350 -2.89 16.20 5.47
CA GLY A 350 -3.63 16.04 4.21
C GLY A 350 -5.02 16.66 4.28
N HIS A 351 -5.75 16.43 5.37
CA HIS A 351 -7.03 17.09 5.62
C HIS A 351 -6.88 18.60 5.75
N PHE A 352 -5.93 19.03 6.56
CA PHE A 352 -5.80 20.43 6.92
C PHE A 352 -5.24 21.29 5.80
N ALA A 353 -4.16 20.86 5.15
CA ALA A 353 -3.47 21.68 4.15
C ALA A 353 -4.10 21.63 2.76
N PHE A 354 -4.85 20.55 2.45
CA PHE A 354 -5.35 20.25 1.11
C PHE A 354 -6.84 19.91 1.07
N SER A 355 -7.49 19.81 2.23
CA SER A 355 -8.91 19.41 2.34
C SER A 355 -9.23 18.06 1.68
N ILE A 356 -8.27 17.15 1.66
CA ILE A 356 -8.50 15.77 1.23
C ILE A 356 -9.32 15.08 2.32
N GLY A 357 -10.37 14.34 1.98
CA GLY A 357 -11.17 13.56 2.93
C GLY A 357 -10.54 12.23 3.29
N ASP A 358 -11.08 11.58 4.32
CA ASP A 358 -10.78 10.17 4.60
C ASP A 358 -11.35 9.29 3.51
N ASN A 359 -10.54 8.37 2.99
CA ASN A 359 -10.98 7.34 2.05
C ASN A 359 -11.20 6.00 2.75
N ASN A 360 -11.68 6.02 3.96
CA ASN A 360 -11.82 4.80 4.75
C ASN A 360 -13.20 4.63 5.36
N ASN A 361 -13.48 3.40 5.75
CA ASN A 361 -14.51 3.06 6.72
C ASN A 361 -13.85 2.41 7.94
N ASN A 362 -14.61 2.19 9.00
CA ASN A 362 -14.12 1.42 10.12
C ASN A 362 -14.38 -0.07 9.89
N PRO A 363 -13.38 -0.89 9.61
CA PRO A 363 -13.55 -2.32 9.34
C PRO A 363 -13.93 -3.14 10.59
N TYR A 364 -13.86 -2.53 11.78
CA TYR A 364 -14.14 -3.19 13.07
C TYR A 364 -15.57 -2.96 13.57
N VAL A 365 -16.40 -2.25 12.81
CA VAL A 365 -17.81 -1.95 13.18
C VAL A 365 -18.74 -2.76 12.30
N GLU A 366 -19.66 -3.49 12.92
CA GLU A 366 -20.69 -4.25 12.18
C GLU A 366 -21.77 -3.34 11.56
N PRO A 367 -22.26 -3.63 10.37
CA PRO A 367 -21.77 -4.67 9.47
C PRO A 367 -20.38 -4.30 8.94
N TYR A 368 -19.47 -5.26 8.99
CA TYR A 368 -18.13 -5.07 8.48
C TYR A 368 -18.14 -4.78 6.96
N ARG A 369 -17.17 -3.98 6.51
CA ARG A 369 -17.07 -3.57 5.12
C ARG A 369 -15.62 -3.49 4.68
N ARG A 370 -15.35 -3.88 3.46
CA ARG A 370 -14.05 -3.70 2.84
C ARG A 370 -13.64 -2.22 2.83
N VAL A 371 -12.40 -1.93 3.10
CA VAL A 371 -11.82 -0.58 2.93
C VAL A 371 -11.74 -0.23 1.43
N GLY A 372 -11.69 1.07 1.12
CA GLY A 372 -11.67 1.55 -0.25
C GLY A 372 -10.34 1.32 -0.97
N SER A 373 -9.25 1.73 -0.34
CA SER A 373 -7.90 1.69 -0.92
C SER A 373 -6.86 1.01 -0.03
N GLY A 374 -7.16 0.76 1.24
CA GLY A 374 -6.34 -0.04 2.13
C GLY A 374 -4.92 0.52 2.30
N THR A 375 -3.93 -0.35 2.20
CA THR A 375 -2.51 -0.04 2.43
C THR A 375 -1.87 0.81 1.31
N TRP A 376 -2.57 1.03 0.20
CA TRP A 376 -2.07 1.73 -0.99
C TRP A 376 -2.24 3.25 -0.96
N ASP A 377 -3.03 3.77 -0.02
CA ASP A 377 -3.37 5.19 0.08
C ASP A 377 -3.10 5.75 1.47
N MET A 378 -2.35 6.84 1.56
CA MET A 378 -2.13 7.58 2.79
C MET A 378 -3.45 8.08 3.42
N MET A 379 -4.49 8.33 2.63
CA MET A 379 -5.80 8.77 3.12
C MET A 379 -6.72 7.60 3.52
N ASP A 380 -6.18 6.39 3.58
CA ASP A 380 -6.78 5.18 4.13
C ASP A 380 -5.79 4.51 5.10
N ARG A 381 -5.73 3.19 5.15
CA ARG A 381 -4.87 2.42 6.06
C ARG A 381 -3.38 2.53 5.75
N GLY A 382 -3.02 2.97 4.53
CA GLY A 382 -1.65 3.24 4.15
C GLY A 382 -0.94 4.30 5.02
N CYS A 383 -1.68 5.12 5.79
CA CYS A 383 -1.09 6.01 6.78
C CYS A 383 -0.35 5.28 7.92
N PHE A 384 -0.61 3.99 8.09
CA PHE A 384 0.01 3.15 9.12
C PHE A 384 1.17 2.29 8.61
N ASN A 385 1.55 2.41 7.34
CA ASN A 385 2.68 1.66 6.79
C ASN A 385 3.99 2.03 7.48
N GLY A 386 4.88 1.05 7.56
CA GLY A 386 6.19 1.17 8.18
C GLY A 386 6.69 -0.17 8.69
N PRO A 387 7.90 -0.24 9.23
CA PRO A 387 8.46 -1.47 9.78
C PRO A 387 7.57 -2.08 10.86
N GLY A 388 7.39 -3.40 10.82
CA GLY A 388 6.57 -4.15 11.77
C GLY A 388 5.07 -3.97 11.56
N GLY A 389 4.66 -3.28 10.49
CA GLY A 389 3.27 -3.14 10.10
C GLY A 389 2.44 -2.23 11.01
N PRO A 390 1.13 -2.13 10.74
CA PRO A 390 0.22 -1.24 11.44
C PRO A 390 0.14 -1.44 12.95
N HIS A 391 0.41 -2.66 13.41
CA HIS A 391 0.39 -3.00 14.85
C HIS A 391 1.57 -2.44 15.64
N MET A 392 2.59 -1.89 14.95
CA MET A 392 3.72 -1.21 15.58
C MET A 392 3.62 0.33 15.58
N ARG A 393 2.47 0.89 15.16
CA ARG A 393 2.26 2.35 15.09
C ARG A 393 2.24 3.07 16.45
N TRP A 394 2.18 2.31 17.55
CA TRP A 394 2.06 2.85 18.91
C TRP A 394 3.38 2.95 19.65
N VAL A 395 4.51 2.65 19.02
CA VAL A 395 5.81 2.88 19.64
C VAL A 395 6.14 4.37 19.71
N VAL A 396 6.82 4.79 20.75
CA VAL A 396 7.20 6.20 20.96
C VAL A 396 8.73 6.31 20.98
N PRO A 397 9.33 7.17 20.14
CA PRO A 397 8.73 7.94 19.05
C PRO A 397 8.24 7.02 17.94
N PRO A 398 7.38 7.49 17.02
CA PRO A 398 6.78 6.68 15.97
C PRO A 398 7.79 6.35 14.85
N SER A 399 8.70 5.42 15.14
CA SER A 399 9.79 4.98 14.26
C SER A 399 9.57 3.60 13.65
N MET A 400 8.39 3.03 13.82
CA MET A 400 7.96 1.73 13.30
C MET A 400 6.71 1.90 12.43
N GLY A 401 5.66 1.12 12.61
CA GLY A 401 4.39 1.34 11.93
C GLY A 401 3.98 2.83 11.96
N ALA A 402 3.40 3.33 10.88
CA ALA A 402 3.10 4.74 10.62
C ALA A 402 4.33 5.67 10.49
N ALA A 403 5.55 5.13 10.44
CA ALA A 403 6.75 5.91 10.16
C ALA A 403 6.91 6.24 8.66
N MET A 404 6.38 5.37 7.79
CA MET A 404 6.51 5.46 6.34
C MET A 404 5.13 5.30 5.68
N PRO A 405 4.24 6.31 5.80
CA PRO A 405 2.92 6.25 5.16
C PRO A 405 3.05 6.03 3.65
N ALA A 406 2.12 5.27 3.07
CA ALA A 406 2.03 5.09 1.62
C ALA A 406 1.89 6.42 0.88
N GLY A 407 2.30 6.45 -0.38
CA GLY A 407 2.08 7.61 -1.24
C GLY A 407 0.60 7.95 -1.41
N LEU A 408 0.33 9.18 -1.82
CA LEU A 408 -0.99 9.61 -2.26
C LEU A 408 -1.33 8.94 -3.60
N MET A 409 -2.54 8.41 -3.72
CA MET A 409 -3.04 7.90 -4.99
C MET A 409 -3.10 9.00 -6.06
N LEU A 410 -3.04 8.59 -7.33
CA LEU A 410 -3.00 9.48 -8.50
C LEU A 410 -4.07 10.57 -8.46
N ARG A 411 -5.32 10.22 -8.07
CA ARG A 411 -6.41 11.18 -7.88
C ARG A 411 -5.99 12.36 -7.01
N ASN A 412 -5.49 12.06 -5.81
CA ASN A 412 -5.17 13.10 -4.83
C ASN A 412 -3.97 13.94 -5.25
N ARG A 413 -3.00 13.35 -5.95
CA ARG A 413 -1.86 14.10 -6.54
C ARG A 413 -2.30 15.04 -7.65
N MET A 414 -3.26 14.61 -8.49
CA MET A 414 -3.82 15.43 -9.58
C MET A 414 -4.61 16.62 -9.05
N ILE A 415 -5.59 16.40 -8.19
CA ILE A 415 -6.49 17.46 -7.72
C ILE A 415 -5.77 18.51 -6.86
N ASN A 416 -4.68 18.15 -6.22
CA ASN A 416 -3.87 19.05 -5.42
C ASN A 416 -2.72 19.72 -6.21
N GLY A 417 -2.65 19.49 -7.52
CA GLY A 417 -1.66 20.12 -8.37
C GLY A 417 -0.23 19.64 -8.13
N PHE A 418 -0.04 18.41 -7.65
CA PHE A 418 1.27 17.80 -7.44
C PHE A 418 1.86 17.20 -8.73
N LEU A 419 1.04 17.10 -9.77
CA LEU A 419 1.41 16.66 -11.11
C LEU A 419 0.98 17.71 -12.12
N ASP A 420 1.77 17.86 -13.18
CA ASP A 420 1.38 18.65 -14.34
C ASP A 420 0.36 17.85 -15.17
N LYS A 421 -0.54 18.54 -15.84
CA LYS A 421 -1.60 17.87 -16.62
C LYS A 421 -1.04 16.98 -17.73
N GLU A 422 0.08 17.37 -18.29
CA GLU A 422 0.80 16.66 -19.35
C GLU A 422 1.46 15.36 -18.84
N GLN A 423 1.68 15.24 -17.54
CA GLN A 423 2.23 14.04 -16.91
C GLN A 423 1.17 12.93 -16.72
N VAL A 424 -0.10 13.23 -16.92
CA VAL A 424 -1.21 12.27 -16.76
C VAL A 424 -1.97 12.14 -18.06
N LEU A 425 -2.00 10.93 -18.60
CA LEU A 425 -2.76 10.63 -19.80
C LEU A 425 -4.25 10.56 -19.46
N THR A 426 -5.08 11.42 -20.06
CA THR A 426 -6.52 11.43 -19.83
C THR A 426 -7.27 10.95 -21.06
N LEU A 427 -8.04 9.88 -20.89
CA LEU A 427 -8.84 9.22 -21.94
C LEU A 427 -10.34 9.38 -21.65
N SER A 428 -11.12 9.33 -22.71
CA SER A 428 -12.59 9.30 -22.68
C SER A 428 -13.09 7.89 -23.01
N ARG A 429 -13.98 7.34 -22.19
CA ARG A 429 -14.65 6.05 -22.47
C ARG A 429 -15.38 6.05 -23.81
N GLU A 430 -16.12 7.12 -24.10
CA GLU A 430 -16.86 7.27 -25.34
C GLU A 430 -15.95 7.37 -26.57
N ASP A 431 -14.81 8.03 -26.40
CA ASP A 431 -13.87 8.22 -27.48
C ASP A 431 -13.01 6.99 -27.75
N LEU A 432 -12.74 6.15 -26.74
CA LEU A 432 -12.04 4.88 -26.94
C LEU A 432 -12.76 3.95 -27.91
N ALA A 433 -14.09 3.96 -27.95
CA ALA A 433 -14.85 3.18 -28.91
C ALA A 433 -14.64 3.68 -30.38
N LYS A 434 -14.34 4.97 -30.55
CA LYS A 434 -14.12 5.62 -31.83
C LYS A 434 -12.68 5.62 -32.28
N SER A 435 -11.74 5.74 -31.32
CA SER A 435 -10.31 5.84 -31.58
C SER A 435 -9.60 4.49 -31.68
N GLY A 436 -10.12 3.46 -31.01
CA GLY A 436 -9.46 2.19 -30.80
C GLY A 436 -8.65 2.17 -29.49
N PRO A 437 -7.90 1.07 -29.24
CA PRO A 437 -7.12 0.91 -28.01
C PRO A 437 -6.03 1.98 -27.92
N VAL A 438 -5.72 2.36 -26.67
CA VAL A 438 -4.60 3.23 -26.35
C VAL A 438 -3.58 2.41 -25.55
N VAL A 439 -2.32 2.49 -25.94
CA VAL A 439 -1.20 1.86 -25.25
C VAL A 439 -0.23 2.94 -24.81
N ALA A 440 0.11 2.96 -23.53
CA ALA A 440 1.01 3.95 -22.96
C ALA A 440 1.88 3.36 -21.86
N LYS A 441 3.07 3.94 -21.68
CA LYS A 441 4.00 3.59 -20.61
C LYS A 441 3.73 4.43 -19.39
N VAL A 442 3.66 3.81 -18.21
CA VAL A 442 3.47 4.46 -16.91
C VAL A 442 4.65 4.13 -16.00
N THR A 443 5.30 5.15 -15.47
CA THR A 443 6.42 5.01 -14.53
C THR A 443 5.93 4.97 -13.09
N SER A 444 6.70 4.30 -12.22
CA SER A 444 6.50 4.25 -10.76
C SER A 444 6.16 5.63 -10.18
N ARG A 445 5.13 5.66 -9.33
CA ARG A 445 4.65 6.89 -8.67
C ARG A 445 5.66 7.50 -7.69
N ALA A 446 6.67 6.74 -7.27
CA ALA A 446 7.74 7.23 -6.38
C ALA A 446 8.66 8.25 -7.05
N VAL A 447 8.75 8.28 -8.39
CA VAL A 447 9.65 9.16 -9.15
C VAL A 447 8.90 10.00 -10.18
N GLU A 448 9.57 11.00 -10.74
CA GLU A 448 9.06 11.71 -11.92
C GLU A 448 8.92 10.75 -13.10
N PRO A 449 7.90 10.92 -13.96
CA PRO A 449 7.76 10.09 -15.16
C PRO A 449 9.03 10.11 -16.01
N LEU A 450 9.48 8.93 -16.42
CA LEU A 450 10.61 8.82 -17.34
C LEU A 450 10.25 9.37 -18.73
N PRO A 451 11.21 9.79 -19.55
CA PRO A 451 10.94 10.28 -20.90
C PRO A 451 10.09 9.29 -21.72
N GLY A 452 9.02 9.78 -22.31
CA GLY A 452 8.07 8.95 -23.07
C GLY A 452 7.07 8.15 -22.23
N SER A 453 6.97 8.43 -20.92
CA SER A 453 6.01 7.80 -20.03
C SER A 453 5.16 8.82 -19.28
N PHE A 454 4.13 8.32 -18.59
CA PHE A 454 3.21 9.10 -17.77
C PHE A 454 3.33 8.73 -16.30
N ALA A 455 2.86 9.63 -15.41
CA ALA A 455 2.68 9.34 -13.98
C ALA A 455 1.48 8.41 -13.72
N GLY A 456 0.56 8.33 -14.69
CA GLY A 456 -0.60 7.48 -14.66
C GLY A 456 -1.56 7.76 -15.81
N ILE A 457 -2.60 6.92 -15.90
CA ILE A 457 -3.68 7.05 -16.90
C ILE A 457 -4.99 7.29 -16.16
N VAL A 458 -5.80 8.21 -16.67
CA VAL A 458 -7.18 8.46 -16.25
C VAL A 458 -8.11 8.05 -17.38
N VAL A 459 -9.15 7.28 -17.09
CA VAL A 459 -10.20 6.92 -18.06
C VAL A 459 -11.52 7.45 -17.54
N ARG A 460 -11.99 8.56 -18.12
CA ARG A 460 -13.26 9.20 -17.72
C ARG A 460 -14.44 8.31 -18.11
N LEU A 461 -15.37 8.11 -17.18
CA LEU A 461 -16.64 7.42 -17.39
C LEU A 461 -17.70 8.40 -17.94
N ASP A 462 -17.36 9.04 -19.04
CA ASP A 462 -18.20 10.01 -19.71
C ASP A 462 -19.25 9.36 -20.64
N GLY A 463 -20.11 10.18 -21.23
CA GLY A 463 -21.15 9.76 -22.15
C GLY A 463 -22.48 9.53 -21.47
N ALA A 464 -23.03 8.31 -21.60
CA ALA A 464 -24.37 7.99 -21.12
C ALA A 464 -24.50 8.06 -19.60
N GLU A 465 -25.65 8.52 -19.12
CA GLU A 465 -26.02 8.45 -17.69
C GLU A 465 -26.57 7.06 -17.32
N PRO A 466 -26.26 6.53 -16.12
CA PRO A 466 -25.28 7.04 -15.17
C PRO A 466 -23.84 6.88 -15.67
N HIS A 467 -22.93 7.71 -15.19
CA HIS A 467 -21.50 7.63 -15.57
C HIS A 467 -20.91 6.27 -15.21
N ASP A 468 -21.01 5.86 -13.97
CA ASP A 468 -20.67 4.51 -13.53
C ASP A 468 -21.91 3.61 -13.70
N ARG A 469 -21.83 2.64 -14.60
CA ARG A 469 -22.90 1.70 -14.92
C ARG A 469 -22.86 0.44 -14.08
N THR A 470 -21.99 0.37 -13.09
CA THR A 470 -21.91 -0.77 -12.17
C THR A 470 -23.24 -0.87 -11.38
N PRO A 471 -23.84 -2.05 -11.21
CA PRO A 471 -25.03 -2.20 -10.38
C PRO A 471 -24.79 -1.75 -8.95
N ALA A 472 -25.83 -1.17 -8.32
CA ALA A 472 -25.82 -0.84 -6.90
C ALA A 472 -26.07 -2.12 -6.09
N ASP A 473 -25.04 -2.61 -5.43
CA ASP A 473 -25.14 -3.74 -4.50
C ASP A 473 -25.00 -3.26 -3.06
N ASP A 474 -25.63 -3.96 -2.14
CA ASP A 474 -25.41 -3.72 -0.71
C ASP A 474 -24.01 -4.24 -0.32
N PRO A 475 -23.07 -3.36 0.10
CA PRO A 475 -21.72 -3.79 0.51
C PRO A 475 -21.70 -4.73 1.72
N ALA A 476 -22.78 -4.81 2.48
CA ALA A 476 -22.93 -5.78 3.57
C ALA A 476 -23.17 -7.20 3.07
N VAL A 477 -23.69 -7.33 1.84
CA VAL A 477 -23.96 -8.61 1.16
C VAL A 477 -22.87 -8.94 0.16
N ASN A 478 -22.44 -7.95 -0.62
CA ASN A 478 -21.36 -8.06 -1.56
C ASN A 478 -20.22 -7.11 -1.18
N PRO A 479 -19.24 -7.54 -0.39
CA PRO A 479 -18.16 -6.67 0.09
C PRO A 479 -17.19 -6.23 -1.02
N LEU A 480 -17.27 -6.79 -2.22
CA LEU A 480 -16.55 -6.31 -3.40
C LEU A 480 -17.22 -5.09 -4.06
N SER A 481 -18.44 -4.76 -3.66
CA SER A 481 -19.16 -3.60 -4.18
C SER A 481 -18.93 -2.37 -3.31
N PRO A 482 -18.61 -1.22 -3.91
CA PRO A 482 -18.58 0.06 -3.17
C PRO A 482 -19.99 0.57 -2.80
N GLY A 483 -21.06 -0.09 -3.21
CA GLY A 483 -22.43 0.28 -2.99
C GLY A 483 -23.02 1.08 -4.15
N ILE A 484 -23.16 2.40 -4.00
CA ILE A 484 -23.77 3.25 -5.04
C ILE A 484 -22.77 3.45 -6.20
N PRO A 485 -23.18 3.18 -7.45
CA PRO A 485 -22.34 3.42 -8.64
C PRO A 485 -22.32 4.91 -8.98
N ASP A 486 -21.35 5.63 -8.46
CA ASP A 486 -21.23 7.08 -8.62
C ASP A 486 -19.78 7.53 -8.87
N PHE A 487 -18.93 6.64 -9.39
CA PHE A 487 -17.56 6.96 -9.75
C PHE A 487 -17.52 7.68 -11.10
N ASP A 488 -16.56 8.60 -11.23
CA ASP A 488 -16.43 9.46 -12.42
C ASP A 488 -15.36 8.95 -13.39
N TYR A 489 -14.38 8.16 -12.92
CA TYR A 489 -13.27 7.70 -13.74
C TYR A 489 -12.46 6.57 -13.09
N TYR A 490 -11.65 5.91 -13.91
CA TYR A 490 -10.59 5.02 -13.47
C TYR A 490 -9.25 5.73 -13.44
N THR A 491 -8.37 5.32 -12.51
CA THR A 491 -6.95 5.62 -12.53
C THR A 491 -6.14 4.33 -12.64
N LEU A 492 -5.04 4.39 -13.42
CA LEU A 492 -4.01 3.36 -13.46
C LEU A 492 -2.70 4.04 -13.09
N GLU A 493 -2.03 3.53 -12.09
CA GLU A 493 -0.73 4.00 -11.63
C GLU A 493 0.17 2.83 -11.25
N VAL A 494 1.49 3.06 -11.20
CA VAL A 494 2.47 2.03 -10.82
C VAL A 494 2.94 2.30 -9.41
N VAL A 495 2.73 1.34 -8.52
CA VAL A 495 3.31 1.32 -7.18
C VAL A 495 4.63 0.55 -7.24
N GLN A 496 5.65 1.08 -6.61
CA GLN A 496 6.92 0.41 -6.43
C GLN A 496 7.41 0.64 -5.01
N ARG A 497 7.88 -0.40 -4.34
CA ARG A 497 8.47 -0.33 -3.01
C ARG A 497 9.75 0.50 -3.03
N MET A 498 9.58 1.82 -3.00
CA MET A 498 10.65 2.82 -3.11
C MET A 498 10.18 4.15 -2.48
N GLY A 499 11.06 4.89 -1.82
CA GLY A 499 10.71 6.09 -1.09
C GLY A 499 9.70 5.79 0.02
N TYR A 500 8.66 6.59 0.14
CA TYR A 500 7.60 6.35 1.13
C TYR A 500 6.74 5.12 0.83
N ASP A 501 6.72 4.61 -0.40
CA ASP A 501 6.08 3.34 -0.73
C ASP A 501 6.91 2.09 -0.38
N SER A 502 8.09 2.22 0.24
CA SER A 502 8.98 1.08 0.57
C SER A 502 8.29 -0.01 1.38
N PHE A 503 7.32 0.36 2.21
CA PHE A 503 6.57 -0.55 3.08
C PHE A 503 5.17 -0.87 2.56
N CYS A 504 4.88 -0.59 1.30
CA CYS A 504 3.75 -1.18 0.61
C CYS A 504 3.98 -2.70 0.45
N PRO A 505 2.91 -3.51 0.45
CA PRO A 505 3.06 -4.98 0.44
C PRO A 505 3.72 -5.53 -0.82
N ASP A 506 3.58 -4.85 -1.96
CA ASP A 506 3.99 -5.33 -3.27
C ASP A 506 4.37 -4.18 -4.22
N ASN A 507 4.95 -4.51 -5.38
CA ASN A 507 5.04 -3.65 -6.55
C ASN A 507 3.90 -4.01 -7.52
N GLY A 508 3.65 -3.18 -8.54
CA GLY A 508 2.74 -3.52 -9.64
C GLY A 508 1.84 -2.36 -10.08
N VAL A 509 0.82 -2.69 -10.85
CA VAL A 509 -0.14 -1.72 -11.38
C VAL A 509 -1.38 -1.66 -10.49
N LEU A 510 -1.66 -0.47 -9.98
CA LEU A 510 -2.84 -0.18 -9.17
C LEU A 510 -3.93 0.39 -10.06
N ILE A 511 -5.06 -0.31 -10.14
CA ILE A 511 -6.26 0.16 -10.84
C ILE A 511 -7.29 0.57 -9.78
N ALA A 512 -7.87 1.76 -9.93
CA ALA A 512 -8.90 2.22 -9.00
C ALA A 512 -10.01 3.01 -9.69
N LYS A 513 -11.24 2.90 -9.17
CA LYS A 513 -12.34 3.82 -9.46
C LYS A 513 -12.22 5.05 -8.57
N ASN A 514 -12.54 6.22 -9.12
CA ASN A 514 -12.39 7.48 -8.40
C ASN A 514 -13.57 8.42 -8.64
N LYS A 515 -13.78 9.33 -7.67
CA LYS A 515 -14.77 10.41 -7.77
C LYS A 515 -14.06 11.75 -7.90
N ASP A 516 -14.62 12.64 -8.74
CA ASP A 516 -14.16 14.04 -8.81
C ASP A 516 -14.36 14.74 -7.47
N LYS A 517 -15.51 14.53 -6.86
CA LYS A 517 -15.86 15.11 -5.57
C LYS A 517 -15.99 14.06 -4.50
N GLU A 518 -15.45 14.35 -3.34
CA GLU A 518 -15.68 13.57 -2.15
C GLU A 518 -17.13 13.76 -1.71
N SER A 519 -17.99 12.80 -2.06
CA SER A 519 -19.35 12.81 -1.57
C SER A 519 -19.39 12.16 -0.19
N ARG A 520 -19.73 12.92 0.83
CA ARG A 520 -20.12 12.38 2.15
C ARG A 520 -21.52 11.75 2.14
N ASN A 521 -22.01 11.37 0.99
CA ASN A 521 -23.22 10.55 0.87
C ASN A 521 -22.86 9.15 1.37
N GLY A 522 -22.48 9.12 2.65
CA GLY A 522 -22.56 7.90 3.35
C GLY A 522 -23.94 7.36 3.05
N GLY A 523 -24.04 6.23 2.35
CA GLY A 523 -25.20 5.40 2.44
C GLY A 523 -25.60 5.23 3.91
N PRO A 524 -26.60 4.45 4.27
CA PRO A 524 -27.13 4.36 5.62
C PRO A 524 -26.08 4.20 6.73
N ASN A 525 -24.81 3.97 6.39
CA ASN A 525 -23.72 3.71 7.33
C ASN A 525 -22.50 4.66 7.20
N GLY A 526 -22.64 5.83 6.56
CA GLY A 526 -21.58 6.84 6.55
C GLY A 526 -20.29 6.46 5.81
N PHE A 527 -20.36 5.47 4.92
CA PHE A 527 -19.22 5.03 4.15
C PHE A 527 -18.78 6.12 3.17
N ASN A 528 -17.57 6.64 3.34
CA ASN A 528 -16.98 7.61 2.46
C ASN A 528 -15.86 6.94 1.67
N CYS A 529 -16.10 6.64 0.42
CA CYS A 529 -15.11 6.05 -0.47
C CYS A 529 -15.10 6.84 -1.78
N PHE A 530 -13.99 7.49 -2.07
CA PHE A 530 -13.76 8.23 -3.30
C PHE A 530 -12.59 7.68 -4.14
N ASN A 531 -11.80 6.78 -3.56
CA ASN A 531 -10.87 5.88 -4.24
C ASN A 531 -11.26 4.44 -3.89
N TRP A 532 -11.54 3.63 -4.88
CA TRP A 532 -11.88 2.23 -4.74
C TRP A 532 -10.96 1.37 -5.58
N VAL A 533 -10.05 0.65 -4.91
CA VAL A 533 -9.08 -0.22 -5.56
C VAL A 533 -9.78 -1.43 -6.17
N ILE A 534 -9.47 -1.73 -7.42
CA ILE A 534 -9.86 -2.97 -8.08
C ILE A 534 -8.86 -4.04 -7.66
N ASP A 535 -9.36 -5.10 -7.10
CA ASP A 535 -8.58 -6.20 -6.55
C ASP A 535 -8.27 -7.22 -7.64
N ALA A 536 -6.98 -7.50 -7.85
CA ALA A 536 -6.55 -8.53 -8.80
C ALA A 536 -6.84 -9.96 -8.28
N HIS A 537 -6.98 -10.11 -6.95
CA HIS A 537 -7.20 -11.40 -6.27
C HIS A 537 -8.40 -11.39 -5.32
N PRO A 538 -9.61 -11.11 -5.83
CA PRO A 538 -10.81 -11.00 -5.00
C PRO A 538 -11.27 -12.34 -4.37
N GLU A 539 -10.64 -13.45 -4.72
CA GLU A 539 -10.99 -14.79 -4.22
C GLU A 539 -10.67 -14.99 -2.74
N ASP A 540 -9.80 -14.19 -2.15
CA ASP A 540 -9.44 -14.29 -0.73
C ASP A 540 -10.45 -13.64 0.21
N ILE A 541 -11.50 -13.03 -0.32
CA ILE A 541 -12.52 -12.29 0.42
C ILE A 541 -13.19 -13.08 1.56
N ASN A 542 -13.21 -14.39 1.47
CA ASN A 542 -13.81 -15.27 2.46
C ASN A 542 -12.77 -15.94 3.38
N MET A 543 -11.51 -15.52 3.32
CA MET A 543 -10.49 -16.06 4.20
C MET A 543 -10.73 -15.60 5.65
N VAL A 544 -10.63 -16.55 6.58
CA VAL A 544 -10.78 -16.28 7.99
C VAL A 544 -9.54 -15.61 8.53
N ASP A 545 -9.68 -14.39 9.02
CA ASP A 545 -8.59 -13.62 9.61
C ASP A 545 -8.29 -14.12 11.03
N TYR A 546 -9.32 -14.24 11.88
CA TYR A 546 -9.21 -14.81 13.20
C TYR A 546 -10.54 -15.42 13.68
N VAL A 547 -10.48 -16.16 14.78
CA VAL A 547 -11.66 -16.75 15.41
C VAL A 547 -11.83 -16.11 16.80
N LYS A 548 -12.98 -15.50 17.04
CA LYS A 548 -13.33 -14.96 18.36
C LYS A 548 -13.41 -16.06 19.41
N PRO A 549 -13.26 -15.75 20.71
CA PRO A 549 -13.36 -16.75 21.78
C PRO A 549 -14.69 -17.49 21.85
N ASP A 550 -15.78 -16.91 21.37
CA ASP A 550 -17.09 -17.56 21.24
C ASP A 550 -17.17 -18.50 20.03
N GLY A 551 -16.08 -18.65 19.24
CA GLY A 551 -16.02 -19.48 18.05
C GLY A 551 -16.48 -18.78 16.77
N GLN A 552 -16.88 -17.50 16.82
CA GLN A 552 -17.27 -16.74 15.63
C GLN A 552 -16.03 -16.48 14.76
N LYS A 553 -16.15 -16.82 13.47
CA LYS A 553 -15.14 -16.52 12.48
C LYS A 553 -15.26 -15.07 12.00
N VAL A 554 -14.16 -14.35 11.93
CA VAL A 554 -14.05 -13.02 11.34
C VAL A 554 -13.29 -13.12 10.04
N MET A 555 -13.89 -12.62 8.96
CA MET A 555 -13.29 -12.66 7.63
C MET A 555 -12.26 -11.56 7.47
N ARG A 556 -11.14 -11.88 6.83
CA ARG A 556 -10.01 -11.00 6.58
C ARG A 556 -10.41 -9.72 5.85
N THR A 557 -11.28 -9.85 4.85
CA THR A 557 -11.73 -8.72 4.04
C THR A 557 -12.53 -7.67 4.80
N ILE A 558 -13.02 -8.04 5.96
CA ILE A 558 -13.98 -7.26 6.73
C ILE A 558 -13.29 -6.57 7.90
N ALA A 559 -12.57 -7.32 8.71
CA ALA A 559 -11.94 -6.83 9.92
C ALA A 559 -10.48 -6.38 9.67
N ASP A 560 -9.87 -6.86 8.60
CA ASP A 560 -8.48 -6.60 8.25
C ASP A 560 -8.37 -6.13 6.79
N TYR A 561 -7.69 -5.05 6.56
CA TYR A 561 -7.45 -4.48 5.24
C TYR A 561 -6.34 -5.18 4.44
N ARG A 562 -5.69 -6.22 4.98
CA ARG A 562 -4.67 -7.03 4.32
C ARG A 562 -5.20 -7.81 3.11
N GLN A 563 -6.51 -7.95 2.99
CA GLN A 563 -7.16 -8.51 1.79
C GLN A 563 -6.69 -7.78 0.51
N LEU A 564 -6.42 -6.49 0.58
CA LEU A 564 -5.94 -5.72 -0.58
C LEU A 564 -4.42 -5.77 -0.78
N ASN A 565 -3.66 -6.53 0.01
CA ASN A 565 -2.20 -6.57 -0.11
C ASN A 565 -1.72 -7.18 -1.43
N ASP A 566 -2.51 -8.02 -2.08
CA ASP A 566 -2.26 -8.67 -3.37
C ASP A 566 -3.09 -8.11 -4.53
N ALA A 567 -3.69 -6.92 -4.32
CA ALA A 567 -4.60 -6.30 -5.29
C ALA A 567 -3.93 -5.80 -6.57
N LEU A 568 -2.59 -5.80 -6.68
CA LEU A 568 -1.89 -5.25 -7.82
C LEU A 568 -1.85 -6.21 -9.02
N PHE A 569 -1.96 -5.62 -10.21
CA PHE A 569 -1.84 -6.31 -11.49
C PHE A 569 -0.39 -6.35 -11.96
N HIS A 570 0.03 -7.47 -12.57
CA HIS A 570 1.39 -7.65 -13.04
C HIS A 570 1.46 -8.13 -14.48
N ALA A 571 2.50 -7.73 -15.21
CA ALA A 571 2.80 -8.29 -16.52
C ALA A 571 3.40 -9.71 -16.38
N GLY A 572 3.07 -10.58 -17.31
CA GLY A 572 3.63 -11.92 -17.41
C GLY A 572 2.65 -13.04 -17.00
N LEU A 573 2.70 -14.16 -17.75
CA LEU A 573 1.82 -15.31 -17.54
C LEU A 573 2.09 -16.07 -16.23
N ASN A 574 3.27 -15.92 -15.66
CA ASN A 574 3.69 -16.58 -14.42
C ASN A 574 4.11 -15.53 -13.38
N SER A 575 3.49 -14.35 -13.42
CA SER A 575 3.82 -13.26 -12.51
C SER A 575 3.30 -13.47 -11.09
N GLY A 576 2.37 -14.38 -10.87
CA GLY A 576 1.69 -14.56 -9.58
C GLY A 576 0.42 -13.72 -9.46
N SER A 577 0.16 -12.79 -10.39
CA SER A 577 -1.05 -12.00 -10.49
C SER A 577 -1.62 -12.06 -11.91
N ILE A 578 -2.71 -11.33 -12.16
CA ILE A 578 -3.35 -11.24 -13.47
C ILE A 578 -2.84 -10.01 -14.25
N ALA A 579 -2.84 -10.15 -15.57
CA ALA A 579 -2.34 -9.13 -16.49
C ALA A 579 -3.45 -8.38 -17.23
N GLU A 580 -4.71 -8.60 -16.86
CA GLU A 580 -5.85 -7.93 -17.49
C GLU A 580 -7.06 -7.90 -16.56
N TRP A 581 -7.90 -6.91 -16.76
CA TRP A 581 -9.18 -6.81 -16.08
C TRP A 581 -10.25 -6.20 -16.99
N THR A 582 -11.44 -6.80 -17.01
CA THR A 582 -12.57 -6.37 -17.83
C THR A 582 -13.69 -5.85 -16.95
N ASP A 583 -14.11 -4.60 -17.18
CA ASP A 583 -15.35 -4.07 -16.64
C ASP A 583 -16.48 -4.15 -17.68
N GLU A 584 -17.26 -5.21 -17.59
CA GLU A 584 -18.39 -5.46 -18.50
C GLU A 584 -19.49 -4.38 -18.40
N HIS A 585 -19.69 -3.82 -17.20
CA HIS A 585 -20.70 -2.79 -16.97
C HIS A 585 -20.33 -1.46 -17.63
N ASN A 586 -19.09 -1.02 -17.42
CA ASN A 586 -18.57 0.21 -18.00
C ASN A 586 -17.97 0.02 -19.40
N ARG A 587 -18.00 -1.22 -19.93
CA ARG A 587 -17.55 -1.57 -21.28
C ARG A 587 -16.10 -1.19 -21.55
N LEU A 588 -15.21 -1.45 -20.57
CA LEU A 588 -13.78 -1.18 -20.64
C LEU A 588 -12.97 -2.45 -20.39
N HIS A 589 -11.82 -2.55 -21.06
CA HIS A 589 -10.85 -3.61 -20.84
C HIS A 589 -9.46 -2.99 -20.62
N PHE A 590 -8.79 -3.40 -19.56
CA PHE A 590 -7.49 -2.92 -19.12
C PHE A 590 -6.46 -4.05 -19.25
N TYR A 591 -5.27 -3.70 -19.74
CA TYR A 591 -4.17 -4.66 -19.96
C TYR A 591 -2.89 -4.17 -19.29
N VAL A 592 -2.16 -5.10 -18.70
CA VAL A 592 -0.78 -4.94 -18.24
C VAL A 592 0.10 -5.76 -19.19
N ILE A 593 0.63 -5.11 -20.22
CA ILE A 593 1.20 -5.77 -21.40
C ILE A 593 2.62 -6.21 -21.14
N ASP A 594 3.45 -5.29 -20.61
CA ASP A 594 4.87 -5.53 -20.36
C ASP A 594 5.38 -4.66 -19.22
N VAL A 595 6.58 -4.96 -18.73
CA VAL A 595 7.25 -4.21 -17.67
C VAL A 595 8.74 -4.05 -17.99
N GLU A 596 9.23 -2.86 -17.73
CA GLU A 596 10.64 -2.51 -17.83
C GLU A 596 11.21 -2.11 -16.48
N LYS A 597 12.48 -2.40 -16.27
CA LYS A 597 13.27 -1.92 -15.16
C LYS A 597 14.52 -1.25 -15.69
N ASN A 598 14.70 0.04 -15.46
CA ASN A 598 15.86 0.77 -15.92
C ASN A 598 17.11 0.46 -15.07
N GLU A 599 18.25 1.10 -15.41
CA GLU A 599 19.54 0.90 -14.71
C GLU A 599 19.48 1.32 -13.24
N ASP A 600 18.66 2.31 -12.90
CA ASP A 600 18.42 2.78 -11.53
C ASP A 600 17.42 1.90 -10.75
N GLY A 601 16.89 0.85 -11.37
CA GLY A 601 15.93 -0.05 -10.77
C GLY A 601 14.48 0.47 -10.79
N ILE A 602 14.19 1.55 -11.50
CA ILE A 602 12.85 2.14 -11.60
C ILE A 602 12.00 1.32 -12.58
N LEU A 603 10.80 0.95 -12.12
CA LEU A 603 9.82 0.21 -12.92
C LEU A 603 8.99 1.15 -13.80
N SER A 604 8.73 0.70 -15.00
CA SER A 604 7.72 1.27 -15.91
C SER A 604 6.93 0.13 -16.56
N TYR A 605 5.61 0.24 -16.51
CA TYR A 605 4.70 -0.73 -17.11
C TYR A 605 4.11 -0.19 -18.41
N GLU A 606 3.98 -1.06 -19.39
CA GLU A 606 3.23 -0.79 -20.61
C GLU A 606 1.78 -1.23 -20.41
N LEU A 607 0.86 -0.26 -20.43
CA LEU A 607 -0.53 -0.44 -20.13
C LEU A 607 -1.40 -0.20 -21.37
N GLY A 608 -2.42 -1.03 -21.53
CA GLY A 608 -3.40 -0.89 -22.58
C GLY A 608 -4.79 -0.64 -22.02
N VAL A 609 -5.56 0.19 -22.72
CA VAL A 609 -7.00 0.41 -22.45
C VAL A 609 -7.79 0.38 -23.75
N ARG A 610 -8.87 -0.38 -23.80
CA ARG A 610 -9.80 -0.35 -24.91
C ARG A 610 -11.27 -0.32 -24.50
N SER A 611 -12.11 0.13 -25.39
CA SER A 611 -13.57 -0.03 -25.27
C SER A 611 -14.01 -1.42 -25.73
N LEU A 612 -15.06 -1.96 -25.11
CA LEU A 612 -15.79 -3.13 -25.60
C LEU A 612 -16.90 -2.77 -26.60
N ASN A 613 -17.13 -1.48 -26.84
CA ASN A 613 -18.18 -1.00 -27.73
C ASN A 613 -17.67 -0.64 -29.14
N GLY A 614 -16.34 -0.65 -29.34
CA GLY A 614 -15.73 -0.37 -30.61
C GLY A 614 -14.21 -0.43 -30.57
N SER A 615 -13.56 -0.47 -31.71
CA SER A 615 -12.11 -0.69 -31.84
C SER A 615 -11.43 0.35 -32.75
N GLY A 616 -12.10 1.46 -33.03
CA GLY A 616 -11.58 2.50 -33.93
C GLY A 616 -11.71 2.13 -35.39
N PRO A 617 -11.28 3.03 -36.31
CA PRO A 617 -11.39 2.87 -37.74
C PRO A 617 -10.24 2.09 -38.38
N GLN A 618 -9.20 1.73 -37.61
CA GLN A 618 -7.98 1.11 -38.09
C GLN A 618 -8.28 -0.29 -38.67
N LYS A 619 -7.73 -0.59 -39.83
CA LYS A 619 -7.75 -1.94 -40.38
C LYS A 619 -6.71 -2.80 -39.65
N ARG A 620 -7.18 -3.83 -39.01
CA ARG A 620 -6.33 -4.72 -38.22
C ARG A 620 -5.77 -5.88 -39.04
N GLY A 621 -4.58 -6.35 -38.72
CA GLY A 621 -3.97 -7.44 -39.43
C GLY A 621 -2.69 -7.91 -38.71
N VAL A 622 -2.43 -9.22 -38.79
CA VAL A 622 -1.26 -9.81 -38.14
C VAL A 622 -0.69 -10.97 -38.95
N ILE A 623 0.62 -11.09 -38.96
CA ILE A 623 1.33 -12.27 -39.49
C ILE A 623 2.32 -12.79 -38.45
N VAL A 624 2.58 -14.09 -38.53
CA VAL A 624 3.56 -14.80 -37.69
C VAL A 624 4.63 -15.44 -38.56
N SER A 625 5.87 -15.03 -38.39
CA SER A 625 7.03 -15.66 -39.00
C SER A 625 7.58 -16.76 -38.11
N LEU A 626 7.87 -17.92 -38.72
CA LEU A 626 8.32 -19.10 -38.03
C LEU A 626 9.80 -18.99 -37.61
N PRO A 627 10.18 -19.59 -36.45
CA PRO A 627 11.55 -19.64 -36.00
C PRO A 627 12.53 -20.20 -37.06
N HIS A 628 13.65 -19.52 -37.24
CA HIS A 628 14.73 -20.03 -38.06
C HIS A 628 15.41 -21.25 -37.42
N GLU A 629 15.64 -21.21 -36.14
CA GLU A 629 16.21 -22.33 -35.39
C GLU A 629 15.13 -23.34 -35.03
N ARG A 630 15.33 -24.61 -35.41
CA ARG A 630 14.34 -25.70 -35.18
C ARG A 630 14.98 -26.86 -34.39
N LYS A 631 16.08 -26.60 -33.71
CA LYS A 631 16.82 -27.60 -32.94
C LYS A 631 17.14 -27.04 -31.55
N ILE A 632 16.70 -27.74 -30.52
CA ILE A 632 17.01 -27.41 -29.12
C ILE A 632 18.18 -28.28 -28.67
N LYS A 633 19.21 -27.65 -28.13
CA LYS A 633 20.34 -28.32 -27.46
C LYS A 633 19.98 -28.59 -26.01
N GLY A 634 19.96 -29.87 -25.59
CA GLY A 634 19.61 -30.22 -24.22
C GLY A 634 18.15 -30.60 -24.03
N ALA A 635 17.67 -30.54 -22.79
CA ALA A 635 16.32 -30.93 -22.41
C ALA A 635 15.27 -29.83 -22.64
N SER A 636 15.69 -28.56 -22.66
CA SER A 636 14.83 -27.39 -22.80
C SER A 636 15.54 -26.25 -23.53
N GLY A 637 14.80 -25.23 -23.92
CA GLY A 637 15.34 -24.04 -24.56
C GLY A 637 14.27 -23.17 -25.22
N TYR A 638 14.70 -22.14 -25.91
CA TYR A 638 13.84 -21.17 -26.56
C TYR A 638 13.82 -21.30 -28.08
N VAL A 639 12.67 -20.96 -28.66
CA VAL A 639 12.53 -20.61 -30.07
C VAL A 639 11.82 -19.28 -30.18
N VAL A 640 12.22 -18.45 -31.13
CA VAL A 640 11.68 -17.10 -31.29
C VAL A 640 10.78 -17.07 -32.51
N PHE A 641 9.52 -16.78 -32.29
CA PHE A 641 8.59 -16.39 -33.35
C PHE A 641 8.69 -14.88 -33.54
N THR A 642 8.37 -14.41 -34.73
CA THR A 642 8.28 -12.99 -35.00
C THR A 642 6.82 -12.67 -35.37
N VAL A 643 6.24 -11.70 -34.65
CA VAL A 643 4.88 -11.21 -34.88
C VAL A 643 4.98 -9.83 -35.54
N SER A 644 4.28 -9.62 -36.63
CA SER A 644 4.24 -8.33 -37.31
C SER A 644 2.81 -7.84 -37.42
N ASN A 645 2.57 -6.60 -37.03
CA ASN A 645 1.31 -5.91 -37.26
C ASN A 645 1.24 -5.48 -38.73
N THR A 646 0.32 -6.06 -39.49
CA THR A 646 0.08 -5.73 -40.90
C THR A 646 -1.14 -4.85 -41.10
N GLY A 647 -1.66 -4.28 -40.02
CA GLY A 647 -2.72 -3.30 -40.04
C GLY A 647 -2.32 -2.02 -40.76
N GLU A 648 -3.31 -1.22 -41.08
CA GLU A 648 -3.11 0.09 -41.77
C GLU A 648 -3.35 1.21 -40.76
N PRO A 649 -2.42 2.17 -40.57
CA PRO A 649 -2.65 3.31 -39.71
C PRO A 649 -3.77 4.16 -40.28
N THR A 650 -4.54 4.78 -39.39
CA THR A 650 -5.61 5.72 -39.77
C THR A 650 -5.35 7.03 -39.05
N ALA A 651 -5.52 8.14 -39.77
CA ALA A 651 -5.45 9.45 -39.12
C ALA A 651 -6.50 9.53 -38.00
N SER A 652 -6.02 9.73 -36.77
CA SER A 652 -6.90 9.92 -35.62
C SER A 652 -7.57 11.29 -35.68
N ASP A 653 -8.83 11.37 -35.25
CA ASP A 653 -9.52 12.64 -35.08
C ASP A 653 -8.88 13.37 -33.85
N PRO A 654 -8.29 14.56 -34.06
CA PRO A 654 -7.67 15.30 -32.96
C PRO A 654 -8.68 15.82 -31.92
N ALA A 655 -9.99 15.72 -32.20
CA ALA A 655 -11.05 16.05 -31.23
C ALA A 655 -11.30 14.93 -30.21
N LEU A 656 -10.80 13.72 -30.46
CA LEU A 656 -10.92 12.61 -29.50
C LEU A 656 -9.93 12.76 -28.37
N HIS A 657 -10.40 12.50 -27.15
CA HIS A 657 -9.66 12.63 -25.90
C HIS A 657 -9.24 14.07 -25.55
N LEU A 658 -8.88 14.31 -24.28
CA LEU A 658 -8.52 15.65 -23.79
C LEU A 658 -7.09 16.08 -24.14
N GLN A 659 -6.27 15.16 -24.61
CA GLN A 659 -4.87 15.37 -24.96
C GLN A 659 -4.63 14.93 -26.40
N ASN A 660 -3.55 15.43 -27.00
CA ASN A 660 -3.09 14.89 -28.27
C ASN A 660 -2.51 13.49 -28.07
N THR A 661 -3.33 12.49 -28.29
CA THR A 661 -3.02 11.07 -28.12
C THR A 661 -2.69 10.36 -29.42
N SER A 662 -2.59 11.08 -30.55
CA SER A 662 -2.43 10.48 -31.86
C SER A 662 -1.28 9.49 -31.98
N GLN A 663 -0.21 9.70 -31.24
CA GLN A 663 0.94 8.78 -31.20
C GLN A 663 0.67 7.47 -30.44
N LEU A 664 -0.43 7.40 -29.68
CA LEU A 664 -0.80 6.29 -28.82
C LEU A 664 -1.98 5.47 -29.38
N LEU A 665 -2.60 5.92 -30.48
CA LEU A 665 -3.86 5.38 -30.98
C LEU A 665 -3.68 4.33 -32.10
N ASP A 666 -2.52 4.26 -32.73
CA ASP A 666 -2.30 3.34 -33.87
C ASP A 666 -1.87 1.94 -33.42
N SER A 667 -1.47 1.75 -32.17
CA SER A 667 -1.08 0.45 -31.64
C SER A 667 -2.28 -0.52 -31.67
N ASP A 668 -1.97 -1.78 -31.93
CA ASP A 668 -2.91 -2.88 -31.66
C ASP A 668 -2.34 -3.77 -30.54
N ILE A 669 -3.21 -4.34 -29.74
CA ILE A 669 -2.87 -5.28 -28.68
C ILE A 669 -3.16 -6.68 -29.22
N PHE A 670 -2.15 -7.53 -29.24
CA PHE A 670 -2.27 -8.91 -29.69
C PHE A 670 -2.18 -9.87 -28.52
N ARG A 671 -3.20 -10.70 -28.37
CA ARG A 671 -3.20 -11.82 -27.42
C ARG A 671 -2.38 -12.97 -27.98
N LEU A 672 -1.50 -13.51 -27.16
CA LEU A 672 -0.60 -14.59 -27.48
C LEU A 672 -1.04 -15.89 -26.76
N SER A 673 -1.11 -16.97 -27.48
CA SER A 673 -1.30 -18.28 -26.89
C SER A 673 -0.40 -19.31 -27.58
N VAL A 674 0.14 -20.23 -26.79
CA VAL A 674 1.05 -21.27 -27.31
C VAL A 674 0.59 -22.66 -26.89
N THR A 675 0.70 -23.58 -27.81
CA THR A 675 0.42 -25.01 -27.56
C THR A 675 1.55 -25.90 -28.05
N CYS A 676 1.77 -27.01 -27.39
CA CYS A 676 2.75 -28.00 -27.77
C CYS A 676 2.10 -29.36 -27.89
N ASN A 677 2.11 -29.96 -29.12
CA ASN A 677 1.46 -31.24 -29.40
C ASN A 677 0.02 -31.37 -28.88
N GLY A 678 -0.74 -30.25 -28.95
CA GLY A 678 -2.07 -30.21 -28.32
C GLY A 678 -2.01 -30.32 -26.79
N ASN A 679 -1.15 -29.57 -26.14
CA ASN A 679 -0.93 -29.51 -24.67
C ASN A 679 -0.29 -30.76 -24.05
N LYS A 680 0.52 -31.48 -24.81
CA LYS A 680 1.21 -32.69 -24.36
C LYS A 680 2.68 -32.50 -23.96
N CYS A 681 3.22 -31.28 -24.05
CA CYS A 681 4.57 -30.93 -23.58
C CYS A 681 4.58 -29.57 -22.93
N PRO A 682 5.49 -29.33 -21.95
CA PRO A 682 5.60 -28.03 -21.30
C PRO A 682 6.08 -26.96 -22.29
N VAL A 683 5.31 -25.91 -22.41
CA VAL A 683 5.59 -24.73 -23.23
C VAL A 683 5.03 -23.50 -22.53
N THR A 684 5.76 -22.39 -22.56
CA THR A 684 5.30 -21.14 -21.96
C THR A 684 5.86 -19.92 -22.68
N LEU A 685 5.18 -18.78 -22.49
CA LEU A 685 5.54 -17.44 -22.90
C LEU A 685 5.91 -16.61 -21.67
N LEU A 686 6.62 -15.52 -21.86
CA LEU A 686 6.82 -14.51 -20.81
C LEU A 686 5.49 -13.74 -20.58
N ASN A 687 4.97 -13.08 -21.63
CA ASN A 687 3.76 -12.29 -21.60
C ASN A 687 2.63 -12.92 -22.41
N GLY A 688 1.39 -12.70 -21.98
CA GLY A 688 0.18 -13.08 -22.71
C GLY A 688 -0.21 -12.10 -23.81
N PHE A 689 0.44 -10.94 -23.87
CA PHE A 689 0.15 -9.85 -24.80
C PHE A 689 1.43 -9.28 -25.42
N ILE A 690 1.28 -8.64 -26.56
CA ILE A 690 2.25 -7.76 -27.19
C ILE A 690 1.51 -6.61 -27.86
N SER A 691 2.02 -5.38 -27.74
CA SER A 691 1.52 -4.24 -28.48
C SER A 691 2.48 -3.92 -29.64
N LEU A 692 1.92 -3.59 -30.80
CA LEU A 692 2.69 -3.26 -31.99
C LEU A 692 1.99 -2.14 -32.80
N LEU A 693 2.77 -1.17 -33.25
CA LEU A 693 2.32 -0.20 -34.26
C LEU A 693 2.16 -0.86 -35.65
N PRO A 694 1.35 -0.30 -36.57
CA PRO A 694 1.26 -0.77 -37.93
C PRO A 694 2.64 -0.82 -38.61
N GLY A 695 2.99 -1.97 -39.18
CA GLY A 695 4.29 -2.22 -39.78
C GLY A 695 5.39 -2.61 -38.80
N GLU A 696 5.15 -2.52 -37.50
CA GLU A 696 6.10 -2.92 -36.48
C GLU A 696 6.14 -4.45 -36.33
N THR A 697 7.31 -4.92 -35.87
CA THR A 697 7.59 -6.33 -35.67
C THR A 697 8.18 -6.57 -34.30
N GLY A 698 7.61 -7.51 -33.55
CA GLY A 698 8.07 -7.92 -32.22
C GLY A 698 8.52 -9.38 -32.19
N GLU A 699 9.51 -9.67 -31.38
CA GLU A 699 9.96 -11.04 -31.10
C GLU A 699 9.15 -11.66 -29.95
N VAL A 700 8.70 -12.89 -30.15
CA VAL A 700 7.97 -13.68 -29.15
C VAL A 700 8.77 -14.93 -28.83
N PRO A 701 9.60 -14.90 -27.78
CA PRO A 701 10.33 -16.06 -27.30
C PRO A 701 9.37 -17.09 -26.68
N VAL A 702 9.44 -18.31 -27.14
CA VAL A 702 8.67 -19.44 -26.61
C VAL A 702 9.63 -20.43 -25.96
N TYR A 703 9.47 -20.63 -24.66
CA TYR A 703 10.20 -21.68 -23.95
C TYR A 703 9.52 -23.03 -24.19
N VAL A 704 10.33 -24.08 -24.38
CA VAL A 704 9.86 -25.46 -24.54
C VAL A 704 10.74 -26.42 -23.76
N SER A 705 10.12 -27.39 -23.09
CA SER A 705 10.82 -28.47 -22.41
C SER A 705 10.48 -29.83 -23.06
N PHE A 706 11.52 -30.64 -23.23
CA PHE A 706 11.44 -32.06 -23.64
C PHE A 706 11.50 -32.99 -22.43
N GLU A 707 11.53 -32.49 -21.23
CA GLU A 707 11.56 -33.29 -20.01
C GLU A 707 10.31 -34.16 -19.91
N GLY A 708 10.48 -35.43 -19.53
CA GLY A 708 9.39 -36.38 -19.46
C GLY A 708 8.84 -36.88 -20.82
N LEU A 709 9.38 -36.39 -21.95
CA LEU A 709 8.95 -36.80 -23.28
C LEU A 709 9.83 -37.91 -23.84
N THR A 710 9.21 -38.93 -24.38
CA THR A 710 9.87 -40.01 -25.15
C THR A 710 10.20 -39.54 -26.55
N SER A 711 9.43 -38.65 -27.13
CA SER A 711 9.64 -38.10 -28.47
C SER A 711 10.78 -37.08 -28.50
N ARG A 712 11.67 -37.19 -29.50
CA ARG A 712 12.67 -36.19 -29.83
C ARG A 712 12.14 -35.07 -30.72
N LYS A 713 10.85 -35.07 -31.05
CA LYS A 713 10.19 -34.06 -31.88
C LYS A 713 8.93 -33.58 -31.19
N VAL A 714 8.70 -32.30 -31.19
CA VAL A 714 7.49 -31.64 -30.71
C VAL A 714 6.99 -30.63 -31.73
N LYS A 715 5.68 -30.49 -31.83
CA LYS A 715 5.03 -29.51 -32.71
C LYS A 715 4.49 -28.35 -31.85
N ILE A 716 5.05 -27.15 -32.02
CA ILE A 716 4.64 -25.95 -31.32
C ILE A 716 3.81 -25.08 -32.25
N SER A 717 2.72 -24.55 -31.73
CA SER A 717 1.87 -23.61 -32.44
C SER A 717 1.69 -22.35 -31.59
N LEU A 718 2.15 -21.19 -32.09
CA LEU A 718 1.87 -19.88 -31.55
C LEU A 718 0.65 -19.33 -32.28
N THR A 719 -0.38 -18.97 -31.55
CA THR A 719 -1.57 -18.27 -32.05
C THR A 719 -1.55 -16.82 -31.56
N VAL A 720 -1.77 -15.90 -32.49
CA VAL A 720 -1.77 -14.46 -32.25
C VAL A 720 -3.11 -13.91 -32.73
N THR A 721 -3.83 -13.20 -31.85
CA THR A 721 -5.16 -12.65 -32.13
C THR A 721 -5.19 -11.18 -31.74
N SER A 722 -5.67 -10.32 -32.65
CA SER A 722 -5.91 -8.91 -32.34
C SER A 722 -7.04 -8.79 -31.30
N GLU A 723 -6.84 -8.02 -30.25
CA GLU A 723 -7.88 -7.69 -29.26
C GLU A 723 -8.90 -6.70 -29.82
N SER A 724 -8.52 -5.97 -30.87
CA SER A 724 -9.37 -5.01 -31.57
C SER A 724 -10.27 -5.65 -32.62
N ASP A 725 -9.79 -6.71 -33.28
CA ASP A 725 -10.52 -7.48 -34.28
C ASP A 725 -10.18 -8.98 -34.18
N PRO A 726 -11.01 -9.77 -33.52
CA PRO A 726 -10.78 -11.21 -33.41
C PRO A 726 -10.71 -11.98 -34.73
N ALA A 727 -11.16 -11.38 -35.86
CA ALA A 727 -11.00 -11.98 -37.19
C ALA A 727 -9.56 -11.87 -37.68
N ALA A 728 -8.81 -10.88 -37.20
CA ALA A 728 -7.38 -10.74 -37.44
C ALA A 728 -6.60 -11.67 -36.50
N ASN A 729 -6.58 -12.96 -36.84
CA ASN A 729 -5.85 -14.00 -36.10
C ASN A 729 -5.05 -14.90 -37.03
N ILE A 730 -3.96 -15.43 -36.51
CA ILE A 730 -3.09 -16.38 -37.25
C ILE A 730 -2.39 -17.34 -36.30
N SER A 731 -2.13 -18.54 -36.79
CA SER A 731 -1.32 -19.52 -36.07
C SER A 731 -0.08 -19.90 -36.86
N GLY A 732 1.08 -19.69 -36.28
CA GLY A 732 2.37 -20.19 -36.80
C GLY A 732 2.76 -21.51 -36.15
N THR A 733 3.00 -22.55 -36.95
CA THR A 733 3.32 -23.87 -36.44
C THR A 733 4.72 -24.34 -36.88
N VAL A 734 5.52 -24.83 -35.94
CA VAL A 734 6.86 -25.34 -36.20
C VAL A 734 7.08 -26.69 -35.52
N THR A 735 7.86 -27.58 -36.20
CA THR A 735 8.33 -28.80 -35.56
C THR A 735 9.76 -28.62 -35.07
N LEU A 736 9.95 -28.74 -33.77
CA LEU A 736 11.25 -28.70 -33.12
C LEU A 736 11.82 -30.10 -32.91
N LYS A 737 13.15 -30.18 -32.93
CA LYS A 737 13.89 -31.43 -32.66
C LYS A 737 14.86 -31.19 -31.50
N ARG A 738 14.88 -32.14 -30.56
CA ARG A 738 15.94 -32.23 -29.56
C ARG A 738 17.19 -32.80 -30.24
N LYS A 739 18.34 -32.10 -30.11
CA LYS A 739 19.67 -32.57 -30.55
C LYS A 739 20.16 -33.69 -29.63
#